data_5a4638c8cc86a4970b3fa8466478c083
#
_entry.id   5a4638c8cc86a4970b3fa8466478c083
#
_cell.length_a   1.000
_cell.length_b   1.000
_cell.length_c   1.000
_cell.angle_alpha   90.00
_cell.angle_beta   90.00
_cell.angle_gamma   90.00
#
_symmetry.space_group_name_H-M   'P 1'
#
loop_
_entity.id
_entity.type
_entity.pdbx_description
1 polymer ?
#
loop_
_entity_poly.entity_id
_entity_poly.type
_entity_poly.pdbx_seq_one_letter_code
_entity_poly.pdbx_strand_id
1 'polypeptide(L)'
;MRKTCFVLLALICQAVVMATPLDDLTNEALTDTSKVVDLDEVVVVSQPKEQVRLRLQPVSSNVFGSEQLQQLNVRDLSQLSQYVPSFVMPAYGSRLTSSMYVRGIGSRVNSPAVGLYYDNIPLMSKAAFNNHFYMLDRVDILRGPQGSLYGQNTEGGLVRIYSKDPMRYQGTDIRLGIGNGLYRNVEVAHHHRPSDKLAFTVAGFYNGLKGFINNQNFDDKNDKSLEAGGKLRMIFQPSQQLKFDWTADYQWASQNGFGYGEFHPFDYQASPYYSTFTPADDSVQDPATTIMNGYKRNMFNTGLSISYDMDNLLFTSTTSYQFLNDRMQMDQDYMPADYLQLEQRQKMNAITQEFVLRSHDRRNWQHASGLFGSYQWLRTDAPVYFGDAITGPISNAITNAMRGAMQQSMYPRMYQQMYDQMLQQMMSQGMPETVAQASAAKAAEAAAQKAVDAAISGVSMSAEMAVPETFKTPSMTFAAFHESNFLLGDHFKLTLGLRFNVDNVKIEYDALAYMNMTGGTAERQATYHLTSHIVDSRQKTYTQLLPKIGLTYSFDGNIGNVYALVSKGYRAGGYNIQMFSDVLQTELNAHQQDAMRGDYDVEHTTQDYDNIEETIAYKPEESWNYEVGTHLNLFDSQLHFDLAIFYMQIRNQQLSQMIPGSNYGRMMVNAGKSHSCGLETTLRGRFLDNALDWGLTYSFTNAKFDDYETLNLTGWTPKGPNDDSYLEVQRDYNDKYVPFVPQHTFSAMADYHIGRFTIGANVAGLGKTWWDEANTYSQKLYATLGARADYDFGPVIISLWGRNLTATKYNTFAVQSSAAGGTRYFAQRANPLQFGLDVNIHL
;
A
#
# COMPACT_ATOMS: atom_id res chain seq x y z
N MET A 1 5.63 -21.10 31.33
CA MET A 1 5.84 -21.26 29.88
C MET A 1 6.80 -22.40 29.48
N ARG A 2 7.92 -22.68 30.15
CA ARG A 2 8.81 -23.82 29.79
C ARG A 2 8.18 -25.22 29.99
N LYS A 3 7.24 -25.40 30.92
CA LYS A 3 6.58 -26.69 31.16
C LYS A 3 5.41 -27.00 30.23
N THR A 4 4.80 -26.00 29.61
CA THR A 4 3.65 -26.15 28.68
C THR A 4 4.12 -26.58 27.28
N CYS A 5 5.31 -26.15 26.84
CA CYS A 5 5.86 -26.59 25.55
C CYS A 5 6.29 -28.07 25.57
N PHE A 6 6.75 -28.58 26.68
CA PHE A 6 7.15 -30.01 26.79
C PHE A 6 5.92 -30.95 26.80
N VAL A 7 4.77 -30.48 27.32
CA VAL A 7 3.53 -31.26 27.33
C VAL A 7 2.91 -31.33 25.92
N LEU A 8 2.98 -30.24 25.15
CA LEU A 8 2.51 -30.24 23.77
C LEU A 8 3.38 -31.13 22.86
N LEU A 9 4.71 -31.08 23.03
CA LEU A 9 5.62 -31.96 22.30
C LEU A 9 5.40 -33.43 22.64
N ALA A 10 5.14 -33.75 23.92
CA ALA A 10 4.87 -35.11 24.37
C ALA A 10 3.50 -35.63 23.88
N LEU A 11 2.50 -34.77 23.76
CA LEU A 11 1.18 -35.13 23.20
C LEU A 11 1.26 -35.37 21.69
N ILE A 12 2.07 -34.59 20.96
CA ILE A 12 2.31 -34.80 19.52
C ILE A 12 3.08 -36.12 19.29
N CYS A 13 4.09 -36.43 20.11
CA CYS A 13 4.77 -37.74 20.04
C CYS A 13 3.89 -38.93 20.37
N GLN A 14 2.89 -38.77 21.27
CA GLN A 14 1.95 -39.84 21.58
C GLN A 14 0.90 -40.04 20.47
N ALA A 15 0.50 -38.97 19.75
CA ALA A 15 -0.40 -39.09 18.62
C ALA A 15 0.23 -39.80 17.41
N VAL A 16 1.56 -39.68 17.24
CA VAL A 16 2.32 -40.38 16.19
C VAL A 16 2.50 -41.88 16.51
N VAL A 17 2.47 -42.26 17.79
CA VAL A 17 2.66 -43.70 18.23
C VAL A 17 1.32 -44.45 18.22
N MET A 18 0.16 -43.77 18.18
CA MET A 18 -1.17 -44.41 18.13
C MET A 18 -1.74 -44.59 16.72
N ALA A 19 -0.97 -44.29 15.67
CA ALA A 19 -1.34 -44.69 14.32
C ALA A 19 -1.10 -46.19 14.17
N THR A 20 -2.17 -46.97 14.34
CA THR A 20 -2.17 -48.41 14.03
C THR A 20 -1.78 -48.62 12.58
N PRO A 21 -0.96 -49.66 12.26
CA PRO A 21 -0.68 -50.02 10.88
C PRO A 21 -1.98 -50.41 10.19
N LEU A 22 -2.43 -49.69 9.17
CA LEU A 22 -3.34 -50.19 8.19
C LEU A 22 -2.57 -51.13 7.24
N ASP A 23 -2.35 -52.36 7.66
CA ASP A 23 -2.13 -53.47 6.76
C ASP A 23 -3.50 -53.85 6.17
N ASP A 24 -3.57 -53.84 4.85
CA ASP A 24 -4.69 -54.14 3.95
C ASP A 24 -5.43 -52.94 3.31
N LEU A 25 -4.65 -52.06 2.65
CA LEU A 25 -5.10 -51.43 1.41
C LEU A 25 -4.08 -51.71 0.33
N THR A 26 -4.53 -52.49 -0.61
CA THR A 26 -3.85 -53.08 -1.76
C THR A 26 -2.64 -52.34 -2.30
N ASN A 27 -1.54 -53.07 -2.46
CA ASN A 27 -0.23 -52.69 -3.02
C ASN A 27 -0.23 -52.08 -4.44
N GLU A 28 -1.35 -51.63 -4.98
CA GLU A 28 -1.44 -50.99 -6.30
C GLU A 28 -1.44 -49.45 -6.22
N ALA A 29 -1.68 -48.83 -5.03
CA ALA A 29 -1.68 -47.37 -4.87
C ALA A 29 -0.35 -46.78 -4.38
N LEU A 30 0.64 -47.61 -4.00
CA LEU A 30 1.91 -47.15 -3.42
C LEU A 30 3.14 -47.33 -4.33
N THR A 31 2.94 -47.82 -5.57
CA THR A 31 4.05 -47.98 -6.54
C THR A 31 3.98 -47.03 -7.73
N ASP A 32 3.05 -46.06 -7.75
CA ASP A 32 3.11 -45.00 -8.75
C ASP A 32 4.03 -43.87 -8.27
N THR A 33 5.34 -44.13 -8.22
CA THR A 33 6.41 -43.14 -8.07
C THR A 33 6.61 -42.31 -9.34
N SER A 34 5.77 -42.46 -10.35
CA SER A 34 5.66 -41.62 -11.53
C SER A 34 4.52 -40.59 -11.39
N LYS A 35 4.32 -39.98 -10.25
CA LYS A 35 3.69 -38.64 -10.28
C LYS A 35 4.68 -37.73 -10.99
N VAL A 36 4.61 -37.78 -12.33
CA VAL A 36 4.98 -36.64 -13.16
C VAL A 36 4.12 -35.49 -12.65
N VAL A 37 4.65 -34.72 -11.71
CA VAL A 37 4.08 -33.40 -11.45
C VAL A 37 4.32 -32.67 -12.76
N ASP A 38 3.28 -32.63 -13.56
CA ASP A 38 3.30 -32.01 -14.86
C ASP A 38 3.72 -30.57 -14.61
N LEU A 39 4.81 -30.09 -15.22
CA LEU A 39 5.13 -28.66 -15.29
C LEU A 39 4.00 -27.90 -16.00
N ASP A 40 3.14 -28.64 -16.69
CA ASP A 40 1.90 -28.14 -17.23
C ASP A 40 1.03 -27.63 -16.09
N GLU A 41 0.61 -26.39 -16.24
CA GLU A 41 -0.32 -25.64 -15.47
C GLU A 41 -1.32 -26.52 -14.70
N VAL A 42 -1.31 -26.40 -13.37
CA VAL A 42 -2.30 -27.02 -12.48
C VAL A 42 -3.67 -27.00 -13.15
N VAL A 43 -4.32 -28.14 -13.27
CA VAL A 43 -5.62 -28.29 -13.95
C VAL A 43 -6.56 -27.20 -13.46
N VAL A 44 -6.86 -26.25 -14.33
CA VAL A 44 -7.68 -25.09 -14.00
C VAL A 44 -9.04 -25.56 -13.55
N VAL A 45 -9.33 -25.41 -12.28
CA VAL A 45 -10.70 -25.50 -11.77
C VAL A 45 -11.52 -24.47 -12.55
N SER A 46 -12.66 -24.88 -13.09
CA SER A 46 -13.55 -24.06 -13.92
C SER A 46 -13.67 -22.62 -13.37
N GLN A 47 -13.08 -21.68 -14.09
CA GLN A 47 -13.18 -20.24 -13.81
C GLN A 47 -14.55 -19.75 -14.30
N PRO A 48 -15.23 -18.84 -13.57
CA PRO A 48 -16.51 -18.31 -14.05
C PRO A 48 -16.42 -17.61 -15.41
N LYS A 49 -15.35 -16.88 -15.66
CA LYS A 49 -15.16 -16.01 -16.83
C LYS A 49 -14.27 -16.62 -17.92
N GLU A 50 -13.39 -17.52 -17.57
CA GLU A 50 -12.37 -18.05 -18.47
C GLU A 50 -12.54 -19.55 -18.70
N GLN A 51 -12.33 -19.97 -19.92
CA GLN A 51 -12.61 -21.33 -20.35
C GLN A 51 -11.35 -22.17 -20.51
N VAL A 52 -10.22 -21.52 -20.74
CA VAL A 52 -9.00 -22.15 -21.24
C VAL A 52 -7.86 -21.89 -20.25
N ARG A 53 -6.92 -22.82 -20.19
CA ARG A 53 -5.66 -22.63 -19.43
C ARG A 53 -5.03 -21.29 -19.78
N LEU A 54 -4.47 -20.58 -18.80
CA LEU A 54 -3.90 -19.25 -19.00
C LEU A 54 -2.86 -19.19 -20.11
N ARG A 55 -2.01 -20.20 -20.23
CA ARG A 55 -1.00 -20.29 -21.29
C ARG A 55 -1.59 -20.47 -22.71
N LEU A 56 -2.89 -20.76 -22.84
CA LEU A 56 -3.57 -20.80 -24.13
C LEU A 56 -4.33 -19.51 -24.45
N GLN A 57 -4.22 -18.51 -23.57
CA GLN A 57 -4.82 -17.19 -23.75
C GLN A 57 -3.77 -16.18 -24.22
N PRO A 58 -4.16 -15.13 -24.98
CA PRO A 58 -3.26 -14.07 -25.37
C PRO A 58 -2.99 -13.13 -24.18
N VAL A 59 -2.24 -13.61 -23.17
CA VAL A 59 -1.92 -12.83 -21.97
C VAL A 59 -0.63 -13.31 -21.34
N SER A 60 0.20 -12.40 -20.92
CA SER A 60 1.39 -12.70 -20.12
C SER A 60 0.97 -13.05 -18.70
N SER A 61 1.31 -14.25 -18.22
CA SER A 61 0.91 -14.73 -16.90
C SER A 61 1.97 -15.58 -16.22
N ASN A 62 1.90 -15.63 -14.89
CA ASN A 62 2.62 -16.60 -14.05
C ASN A 62 1.62 -17.31 -13.13
N VAL A 63 1.78 -18.62 -13.02
CA VAL A 63 0.99 -19.45 -12.11
C VAL A 63 1.95 -20.09 -11.11
N PHE A 64 1.64 -19.97 -9.83
CA PHE A 64 2.39 -20.59 -8.73
C PHE A 64 1.46 -21.53 -7.97
N GLY A 65 1.71 -22.83 -8.06
CA GLY A 65 1.01 -23.84 -7.27
C GLY A 65 1.47 -23.85 -5.81
N SER A 66 0.74 -24.57 -4.96
CA SER A 66 1.04 -24.67 -3.53
C SER A 66 2.46 -25.20 -3.26
N GLU A 67 2.94 -26.15 -4.04
CA GLU A 67 4.28 -26.71 -3.94
C GLU A 67 5.35 -25.66 -4.24
N GLN A 68 5.23 -24.92 -5.34
CA GLN A 68 6.17 -23.84 -5.68
C GLN A 68 6.20 -22.73 -4.63
N LEU A 69 5.03 -22.35 -4.07
CA LEU A 69 4.96 -21.36 -2.98
C LEU A 69 5.69 -21.84 -1.74
N GLN A 70 5.62 -23.15 -1.43
CA GLN A 70 6.40 -23.77 -0.34
C GLN A 70 7.89 -23.84 -0.67
N GLN A 71 8.24 -24.24 -1.88
CA GLN A 71 9.61 -24.30 -2.38
C GLN A 71 10.32 -22.94 -2.29
N LEU A 72 9.66 -21.87 -2.68
CA LEU A 72 10.15 -20.49 -2.57
C LEU A 72 10.04 -19.93 -1.15
N ASN A 73 9.45 -20.69 -0.22
CA ASN A 73 9.13 -20.23 1.14
C ASN A 73 8.38 -18.88 1.16
N VAL A 74 7.47 -18.67 0.20
CA VAL A 74 6.65 -17.45 0.06
C VAL A 74 5.43 -17.55 0.97
N ARG A 75 5.15 -16.48 1.73
CA ARG A 75 4.09 -16.44 2.74
C ARG A 75 3.09 -15.31 2.56
N ASP A 76 3.35 -14.41 1.63
CA ASP A 76 2.47 -13.31 1.25
C ASP A 76 2.77 -12.82 -0.18
N LEU A 77 1.92 -11.94 -0.67
CA LEU A 77 2.04 -11.43 -2.03
C LEU A 77 3.28 -10.56 -2.24
N SER A 78 3.73 -9.84 -1.22
CA SER A 78 4.93 -9.00 -1.30
C SER A 78 6.18 -9.85 -1.54
N GLN A 79 6.28 -11.00 -0.86
CA GLN A 79 7.37 -11.95 -1.08
C GLN A 79 7.26 -12.62 -2.46
N LEU A 80 6.05 -12.96 -2.91
CA LEU A 80 5.83 -13.54 -4.23
C LEU A 80 6.22 -12.59 -5.36
N SER A 81 6.04 -11.27 -5.17
CA SER A 81 6.34 -10.26 -6.19
C SER A 81 7.78 -10.31 -6.69
N GLN A 82 8.74 -10.78 -5.86
CA GLN A 82 10.15 -10.89 -6.21
C GLN A 82 10.44 -11.96 -7.28
N TYR A 83 9.52 -12.89 -7.52
CA TYR A 83 9.65 -14.00 -8.46
C TYR A 83 8.82 -13.82 -9.74
N VAL A 84 8.19 -12.67 -9.91
CA VAL A 84 7.34 -12.36 -11.06
C VAL A 84 7.94 -11.22 -11.88
N PRO A 85 8.14 -11.41 -13.20
CA PRO A 85 8.66 -10.34 -14.07
C PRO A 85 7.79 -9.09 -14.04
N SER A 86 8.40 -7.90 -14.02
CA SER A 86 7.73 -6.58 -14.03
C SER A 86 6.70 -6.36 -12.91
N PHE A 87 6.72 -7.16 -11.85
CA PHE A 87 5.81 -7.04 -10.72
C PHE A 87 6.59 -6.66 -9.46
N VAL A 88 6.21 -5.58 -8.81
CA VAL A 88 6.84 -5.09 -7.58
C VAL A 88 5.77 -4.65 -6.59
N MET A 89 6.00 -4.98 -5.33
CA MET A 89 5.17 -4.54 -4.21
C MET A 89 6.06 -3.86 -3.17
N PRO A 90 6.29 -2.53 -3.28
CA PRO A 90 7.14 -1.80 -2.34
C PRO A 90 6.59 -1.85 -0.92
N ALA A 91 7.48 -2.01 0.05
CA ALA A 91 7.08 -2.02 1.46
C ALA A 91 7.01 -0.58 2.01
N TYR A 92 5.86 0.06 1.89
CA TYR A 92 5.60 1.40 2.42
C TYR A 92 5.41 1.45 3.96
N GLY A 93 5.87 0.46 4.66
CA GLY A 93 5.85 0.42 6.13
C GLY A 93 4.51 0.05 6.76
N SER A 94 3.42 -0.08 6.00
CA SER A 94 2.10 -0.46 6.51
C SER A 94 1.28 -1.22 5.48
N ARG A 95 0.41 -2.11 5.94
CA ARG A 95 -0.55 -2.83 5.08
C ARG A 95 -1.65 -1.95 4.52
N LEU A 96 -1.91 -0.78 5.11
CA LEU A 96 -2.84 0.21 4.56
C LEU A 96 -2.50 0.55 3.10
N THR A 97 -1.22 0.62 2.79
CA THR A 97 -0.68 1.00 1.48
C THR A 97 -0.05 -0.18 0.74
N SER A 98 -0.69 -1.35 0.75
CA SER A 98 -0.22 -2.53 0.00
C SER A 98 -0.38 -2.32 -1.51
N SER A 99 0.51 -1.56 -2.10
CA SER A 99 0.44 -1.16 -3.51
C SER A 99 1.21 -2.11 -4.40
N MET A 100 0.60 -2.49 -5.50
CA MET A 100 1.18 -3.33 -6.54
C MET A 100 1.52 -2.49 -7.77
N TYR A 101 2.70 -2.71 -8.34
CA TYR A 101 3.15 -2.11 -9.59
C TYR A 101 3.44 -3.22 -10.59
N VAL A 102 2.84 -3.12 -11.77
CA VAL A 102 3.06 -4.04 -12.88
C VAL A 102 3.34 -3.23 -14.14
N ARG A 103 4.43 -3.53 -14.84
CA ARG A 103 4.83 -2.85 -16.08
C ARG A 103 4.87 -1.31 -15.96
N GLY A 104 5.23 -0.78 -14.80
CA GLY A 104 5.28 0.67 -14.59
C GLY A 104 3.98 1.31 -14.15
N ILE A 105 2.87 0.57 -14.08
CA ILE A 105 1.58 1.04 -13.59
C ILE A 105 1.38 0.59 -12.16
N GLY A 106 1.10 1.54 -11.27
CA GLY A 106 0.88 1.28 -9.85
C GLY A 106 0.32 2.49 -9.14
N SER A 107 -0.04 2.34 -7.87
CA SER A 107 -0.61 3.42 -7.07
C SER A 107 -0.16 3.34 -5.62
N ARG A 108 0.51 4.37 -5.14
CA ARG A 108 0.84 4.51 -3.72
C ARG A 108 -0.39 4.88 -2.90
N VAL A 109 -1.18 5.82 -3.37
CA VAL A 109 -2.36 6.38 -2.69
C VAL A 109 -3.61 6.07 -3.52
N ASN A 110 -4.80 6.13 -2.92
CA ASN A 110 -6.10 5.93 -3.56
C ASN A 110 -6.33 4.54 -4.20
N SER A 111 -7.13 4.48 -5.27
CA SER A 111 -7.55 3.24 -5.92
C SER A 111 -6.38 2.38 -6.40
N PRO A 112 -6.44 1.05 -6.29
CA PRO A 112 -5.40 0.18 -6.82
C PRO A 112 -5.36 0.22 -8.36
N ALA A 113 -4.17 0.00 -8.94
CA ALA A 113 -3.98 -0.15 -10.38
C ALA A 113 -3.92 -1.62 -10.82
N VAL A 114 -3.74 -2.53 -9.86
CA VAL A 114 -3.73 -3.98 -10.05
C VAL A 114 -4.82 -4.59 -9.17
N GLY A 115 -5.72 -5.37 -9.77
CA GLY A 115 -6.84 -6.00 -9.08
C GLY A 115 -6.38 -7.24 -8.28
N LEU A 116 -7.10 -7.55 -7.22
CA LEU A 116 -6.91 -8.78 -6.45
C LEU A 116 -8.25 -9.49 -6.25
N TYR A 117 -8.29 -10.77 -6.62
CA TYR A 117 -9.41 -11.66 -6.38
C TYR A 117 -8.99 -12.83 -5.49
N TYR A 118 -9.82 -13.16 -4.51
CA TYR A 118 -9.64 -14.33 -3.67
C TYR A 118 -10.86 -15.24 -3.83
N ASP A 119 -10.67 -16.49 -4.30
CA ASP A 119 -11.75 -17.45 -4.64
C ASP A 119 -12.87 -16.81 -5.49
N ASN A 120 -12.50 -16.07 -6.54
CA ASN A 120 -13.37 -15.32 -7.46
C ASN A 120 -14.08 -14.10 -6.85
N ILE A 121 -13.79 -13.72 -5.62
CA ILE A 121 -14.30 -12.51 -4.95
C ILE A 121 -13.31 -11.37 -5.12
N PRO A 122 -13.70 -10.22 -5.71
CA PRO A 122 -12.83 -9.05 -5.79
C PRO A 122 -12.59 -8.45 -4.41
N LEU A 123 -11.34 -8.15 -4.06
CA LEU A 123 -11.02 -7.37 -2.85
C LEU A 123 -11.01 -5.88 -3.19
N MET A 124 -11.83 -5.10 -2.48
CA MET A 124 -12.12 -3.71 -2.84
C MET A 124 -11.12 -2.70 -2.26
N SER A 125 -10.34 -3.06 -1.24
CA SER A 125 -9.37 -2.17 -0.59
C SER A 125 -7.95 -2.71 -0.67
N LYS A 126 -6.97 -1.84 -0.94
CA LYS A 126 -5.53 -2.18 -0.88
C LYS A 126 -5.09 -2.69 0.49
N ALA A 127 -5.72 -2.22 1.55
CA ALA A 127 -5.44 -2.71 2.90
C ALA A 127 -5.71 -4.22 3.07
N ALA A 128 -6.48 -4.82 2.15
CA ALA A 128 -6.77 -6.26 2.10
C ALA A 128 -5.82 -7.06 1.19
N PHE A 129 -4.82 -6.44 0.53
CA PHE A 129 -4.07 -7.11 -0.53
C PHE A 129 -2.91 -7.96 -0.03
N ASN A 130 -2.16 -7.52 0.96
CA ASN A 130 -1.01 -8.27 1.48
C ASN A 130 -1.41 -9.12 2.70
N ASN A 131 -2.05 -10.24 2.47
CA ASN A 131 -2.50 -11.17 3.49
C ASN A 131 -1.54 -12.35 3.60
N HIS A 132 -1.50 -12.98 4.78
CA HIS A 132 -0.78 -14.22 4.99
C HIS A 132 -1.36 -15.34 4.12
N PHE A 133 -0.48 -16.09 3.44
CA PHE A 133 -0.85 -17.22 2.60
C PHE A 133 -0.99 -18.49 3.43
N TYR A 134 -2.17 -19.08 3.44
CA TYR A 134 -2.44 -20.36 4.07
C TYR A 134 -3.50 -21.15 3.26
N MET A 135 -3.45 -22.45 3.29
CA MET A 135 -4.33 -23.39 2.56
C MET A 135 -4.53 -23.07 1.07
N LEU A 136 -3.53 -22.51 0.42
CA LEU A 136 -3.61 -22.15 -0.99
C LEU A 136 -3.47 -23.36 -1.91
N ASP A 137 -4.23 -23.34 -3.01
CA ASP A 137 -4.06 -24.19 -4.18
C ASP A 137 -3.06 -23.54 -5.14
N ARG A 138 -3.32 -22.28 -5.51
CA ARG A 138 -2.44 -21.53 -6.42
C ARG A 138 -2.65 -20.01 -6.35
N VAL A 139 -1.69 -19.29 -6.92
CA VAL A 139 -1.76 -17.87 -7.21
C VAL A 139 -1.47 -17.64 -8.68
N ASP A 140 -2.41 -16.99 -9.39
CA ASP A 140 -2.26 -16.58 -10.78
C ASP A 140 -1.97 -15.08 -10.83
N ILE A 141 -0.99 -14.66 -11.62
CA ILE A 141 -0.65 -13.25 -11.84
C ILE A 141 -0.70 -12.98 -13.33
N LEU A 142 -1.65 -12.14 -13.75
CA LEU A 142 -1.85 -11.72 -15.12
C LEU A 142 -1.30 -10.29 -15.26
N ARG A 143 -0.42 -10.08 -16.21
CA ARG A 143 0.23 -8.79 -16.44
C ARG A 143 -0.37 -8.10 -17.65
N GLY A 144 -0.45 -6.76 -17.59
CA GLY A 144 -1.17 -5.93 -18.54
C GLY A 144 -2.68 -5.87 -18.29
N PRO A 145 -3.39 -4.96 -18.94
CA PRO A 145 -4.79 -4.65 -18.67
C PRO A 145 -5.73 -5.84 -18.83
N GLN A 146 -6.55 -6.09 -17.81
CA GLN A 146 -7.60 -7.10 -17.79
C GLN A 146 -9.00 -6.46 -17.78
N GLY A 147 -9.12 -5.23 -18.31
CA GLY A 147 -10.32 -4.41 -18.20
C GLY A 147 -11.55 -5.02 -18.84
N SER A 148 -11.44 -5.79 -19.94
CA SER A 148 -12.60 -6.37 -20.65
C SER A 148 -13.43 -7.33 -19.81
N LEU A 149 -12.81 -8.16 -18.96
CA LEU A 149 -13.50 -9.12 -18.09
C LEU A 149 -13.62 -8.66 -16.64
N TYR A 150 -12.61 -7.95 -16.11
CA TYR A 150 -12.50 -7.63 -14.68
C TYR A 150 -12.78 -6.15 -14.36
N GLY A 151 -12.71 -5.27 -15.34
CA GLY A 151 -13.13 -3.87 -15.23
C GLY A 151 -12.13 -2.96 -14.54
N GLN A 152 -12.64 -2.13 -13.62
CA GLN A 152 -11.83 -1.12 -12.94
C GLN A 152 -10.69 -1.72 -12.11
N ASN A 153 -9.65 -0.91 -11.92
CA ASN A 153 -8.52 -1.27 -11.07
C ASN A 153 -7.73 -2.51 -11.53
N THR A 154 -7.81 -2.85 -12.82
CA THR A 154 -7.05 -3.94 -13.45
C THR A 154 -6.22 -3.44 -14.62
N GLU A 155 -5.78 -2.21 -14.54
CA GLU A 155 -5.03 -1.51 -15.57
C GLU A 155 -3.60 -2.05 -15.74
N GLY A 156 -2.88 -2.25 -14.65
CA GLY A 156 -1.55 -2.86 -14.65
C GLY A 156 -1.59 -4.38 -14.73
N GLY A 157 -2.65 -5.00 -14.19
CA GLY A 157 -2.78 -6.45 -14.14
C GLY A 157 -3.81 -6.95 -13.15
N LEU A 158 -3.76 -8.25 -12.92
CA LEU A 158 -4.68 -8.95 -12.03
C LEU A 158 -3.96 -10.06 -11.26
N VAL A 159 -4.19 -10.12 -9.96
CA VAL A 159 -3.78 -11.24 -9.11
C VAL A 159 -5.01 -12.03 -8.70
N ARG A 160 -4.95 -13.36 -8.82
CA ARG A 160 -6.01 -14.27 -8.38
C ARG A 160 -5.43 -15.30 -7.44
N ILE A 161 -6.01 -15.43 -6.28
CA ILE A 161 -5.63 -16.38 -5.24
C ILE A 161 -6.74 -17.39 -5.08
N TYR A 162 -6.40 -18.67 -5.08
CA TYR A 162 -7.34 -19.77 -4.92
C TYR A 162 -6.95 -20.64 -3.73
N SER A 163 -7.94 -20.93 -2.89
CA SER A 163 -7.80 -21.90 -1.81
C SER A 163 -8.05 -23.32 -2.32
N LYS A 164 -7.48 -24.32 -1.62
CA LYS A 164 -7.67 -25.74 -1.92
C LYS A 164 -9.18 -26.08 -1.99
N ASP A 165 -9.54 -26.87 -2.98
CA ASP A 165 -10.93 -27.33 -3.20
C ASP A 165 -11.19 -28.59 -2.34
N PRO A 166 -12.07 -28.53 -1.32
CA PRO A 166 -12.35 -29.65 -0.44
C PRO A 166 -13.07 -30.83 -1.12
N MET A 167 -13.61 -30.67 -2.33
CA MET A 167 -14.12 -31.80 -3.12
C MET A 167 -13.01 -32.70 -3.68
N ARG A 168 -11.80 -32.14 -3.88
CA ARG A 168 -10.65 -32.80 -4.49
C ARG A 168 -9.52 -33.08 -3.52
N TYR A 169 -9.34 -32.24 -2.53
CA TYR A 169 -8.27 -32.34 -1.54
C TYR A 169 -8.85 -32.66 -0.17
N GLN A 170 -8.33 -33.70 0.48
CA GLN A 170 -8.78 -34.20 1.79
C GLN A 170 -7.61 -34.26 2.75
N GLY A 171 -7.91 -34.29 4.05
CA GLY A 171 -6.90 -34.44 5.08
C GLY A 171 -6.73 -33.19 5.94
N THR A 172 -5.74 -33.23 6.79
CA THR A 172 -5.38 -32.14 7.70
C THR A 172 -3.96 -31.67 7.42
N ASP A 173 -3.81 -30.42 7.03
CA ASP A 173 -2.53 -29.77 6.86
C ASP A 173 -2.19 -28.98 8.14
N ILE A 174 -0.99 -29.18 8.68
CA ILE A 174 -0.47 -28.41 9.81
C ILE A 174 0.91 -27.87 9.41
N ARG A 175 1.14 -26.58 9.58
CA ARG A 175 2.44 -25.97 9.42
C ARG A 175 2.85 -25.25 10.69
N LEU A 176 4.05 -25.57 11.18
CA LEU A 176 4.67 -24.94 12.35
C LEU A 176 5.99 -24.32 11.90
N GLY A 177 6.22 -23.05 12.22
CA GLY A 177 7.42 -22.33 11.83
C GLY A 177 8.02 -21.52 12.97
N ILE A 178 9.35 -21.55 13.07
CA ILE A 178 10.12 -20.69 13.99
C ILE A 178 11.34 -20.12 13.27
N GLY A 179 11.82 -18.95 13.70
CA GLY A 179 13.02 -18.35 13.10
C GLY A 179 13.59 -17.19 13.94
N ASN A 180 14.68 -16.63 13.44
CA ASN A 180 15.25 -15.44 14.04
C ASN A 180 14.28 -14.25 13.97
N GLY A 181 14.54 -13.16 14.70
CA GLY A 181 13.56 -12.08 14.90
C GLY A 181 12.33 -12.53 15.70
N LEU A 182 12.40 -13.67 16.42
CA LEU A 182 11.30 -14.35 17.09
C LEU A 182 10.10 -14.59 16.15
N TYR A 183 10.42 -15.02 14.92
CA TYR A 183 9.41 -15.46 13.97
C TYR A 183 8.70 -16.72 14.50
N ARG A 184 7.37 -16.74 14.40
CA ARG A 184 6.50 -17.86 14.83
C ARG A 184 5.33 -17.95 13.88
N ASN A 185 5.10 -19.14 13.35
CA ASN A 185 3.98 -19.44 12.46
C ASN A 185 3.28 -20.72 12.90
N VAL A 186 1.97 -20.70 12.88
CA VAL A 186 1.11 -21.87 13.07
C VAL A 186 -0.03 -21.78 12.07
N GLU A 187 -0.16 -22.80 11.24
CA GLU A 187 -1.29 -22.92 10.30
C GLU A 187 -1.91 -24.30 10.48
N VAL A 188 -3.23 -24.36 10.46
CA VAL A 188 -4.00 -25.62 10.48
C VAL A 188 -5.13 -25.52 9.49
N ALA A 189 -5.29 -26.50 8.63
CA ALA A 189 -6.41 -26.60 7.71
C ALA A 189 -6.91 -28.04 7.66
N HIS A 190 -8.21 -28.26 7.89
CA HIS A 190 -8.85 -29.55 7.77
C HIS A 190 -9.84 -29.53 6.61
N HIS A 191 -9.63 -30.45 5.65
CA HIS A 191 -10.43 -30.62 4.46
C HIS A 191 -11.18 -31.93 4.54
N HIS A 192 -12.51 -31.88 4.50
CA HIS A 192 -13.34 -33.05 4.66
C HIS A 192 -14.47 -33.10 3.65
N ARG A 193 -14.67 -34.28 3.08
CA ARG A 193 -15.75 -34.58 2.13
C ARG A 193 -16.63 -35.72 2.68
N PRO A 194 -17.65 -35.38 3.48
CA PRO A 194 -18.53 -36.39 4.07
C PRO A 194 -19.41 -37.11 3.05
N SER A 195 -19.59 -36.55 1.84
CA SER A 195 -20.33 -37.18 0.76
C SER A 195 -19.92 -36.65 -0.61
N ASP A 196 -20.35 -37.30 -1.68
CA ASP A 196 -20.09 -36.78 -3.04
C ASP A 196 -20.78 -35.44 -3.36
N LYS A 197 -21.69 -35.03 -2.50
CA LYS A 197 -22.44 -33.77 -2.66
C LYS A 197 -21.96 -32.63 -1.73
N LEU A 198 -21.22 -32.96 -0.69
CA LEU A 198 -20.84 -31.98 0.33
C LEU A 198 -19.37 -32.12 0.68
N ALA A 199 -18.64 -31.01 0.66
CA ALA A 199 -17.31 -30.92 1.21
C ALA A 199 -17.11 -29.58 1.91
N PHE A 200 -16.20 -29.51 2.88
CA PHE A 200 -15.88 -28.30 3.59
C PHE A 200 -14.42 -28.24 4.02
N THR A 201 -13.95 -27.02 4.21
CA THR A 201 -12.65 -26.72 4.82
C THR A 201 -12.85 -25.82 6.01
N VAL A 202 -12.15 -26.12 7.11
CA VAL A 202 -11.97 -25.24 8.25
C VAL A 202 -10.48 -24.99 8.42
N ALA A 203 -10.07 -23.73 8.40
CA ALA A 203 -8.67 -23.38 8.52
C ALA A 203 -8.44 -22.18 9.43
N GLY A 204 -7.24 -22.10 10.02
CA GLY A 204 -6.81 -20.97 10.82
C GLY A 204 -5.30 -20.83 10.81
N PHE A 205 -4.85 -19.62 11.10
CA PHE A 205 -3.43 -19.31 11.18
C PHE A 205 -3.11 -18.30 12.29
N TYR A 206 -1.88 -18.36 12.75
CA TYR A 206 -1.24 -17.37 13.59
C TYR A 206 0.17 -17.13 13.07
N ASN A 207 0.52 -15.89 12.80
CA ASN A 207 1.83 -15.48 12.31
C ASN A 207 2.35 -14.30 13.11
N GLY A 208 3.58 -14.37 13.63
CA GLY A 208 4.15 -13.34 14.48
C GLY A 208 5.66 -13.16 14.25
N LEU A 209 6.07 -11.90 14.25
CA LEU A 209 7.45 -11.47 14.16
C LEU A 209 7.70 -10.42 15.25
N LYS A 210 8.79 -10.54 16.05
CA LYS A 210 9.22 -9.45 16.94
C LYS A 210 9.89 -8.34 16.15
N GLY A 211 10.62 -8.70 15.09
CA GLY A 211 11.24 -7.76 14.15
C GLY A 211 12.75 -7.58 14.34
N PHE A 212 13.31 -6.75 13.48
CA PHE A 212 14.76 -6.51 13.36
C PHE A 212 15.13 -5.02 13.47
N ILE A 213 14.21 -4.10 13.10
CA ILE A 213 14.46 -2.66 13.02
C ILE A 213 14.24 -2.04 14.40
N ASN A 214 15.31 -1.53 15.03
CA ASN A 214 15.21 -0.80 16.29
C ASN A 214 14.53 0.55 16.10
N ASN A 215 14.04 1.13 17.20
CA ASN A 215 13.69 2.54 17.31
C ASN A 215 14.60 3.19 18.34
N GLN A 216 15.02 4.45 18.14
CA GLN A 216 15.91 5.15 19.07
C GLN A 216 15.20 5.53 20.37
N ASN A 217 13.90 5.77 20.32
CA ASN A 217 13.09 6.30 21.43
C ASN A 217 12.26 5.23 22.15
N PHE A 218 12.14 4.01 21.56
CA PHE A 218 11.28 2.95 22.11
C PHE A 218 12.00 1.62 22.18
N ASP A 219 11.82 0.86 23.27
CA ASP A 219 12.34 -0.49 23.43
C ASP A 219 11.45 -1.54 22.73
N ASP A 220 11.02 -1.24 21.48
CA ASP A 220 10.29 -2.18 20.64
C ASP A 220 10.79 -2.04 19.18
N LYS A 221 10.43 -3.00 18.31
CA LYS A 221 10.86 -3.02 16.91
C LYS A 221 9.82 -2.37 16.00
N ASN A 222 10.27 -1.58 15.03
CA ASN A 222 9.39 -0.91 14.07
C ASN A 222 8.74 -1.87 13.06
N ASP A 223 9.29 -3.05 12.86
CA ASP A 223 8.77 -4.09 11.96
C ASP A 223 8.11 -5.25 12.70
N LYS A 224 7.80 -5.09 14.00
CA LYS A 224 7.01 -6.06 14.76
C LYS A 224 5.63 -6.24 14.13
N SER A 225 5.23 -7.50 13.94
CA SER A 225 3.93 -7.84 13.37
C SER A 225 3.31 -9.05 14.03
N LEU A 226 1.99 -9.05 14.09
CA LEU A 226 1.17 -10.13 14.60
C LEU A 226 -0.09 -10.23 13.76
N GLU A 227 -0.41 -11.43 13.31
CA GLU A 227 -1.55 -11.72 12.46
C GLU A 227 -2.20 -13.02 12.89
N ALA A 228 -3.50 -13.06 12.81
CA ALA A 228 -4.28 -14.28 13.00
C ALA A 228 -5.54 -14.23 12.14
N GLY A 229 -6.02 -15.39 11.75
CA GLY A 229 -7.22 -15.47 10.95
C GLY A 229 -7.74 -16.88 10.82
N GLY A 230 -8.90 -16.98 10.18
CA GLY A 230 -9.51 -18.27 9.88
C GLY A 230 -10.43 -18.18 8.69
N LYS A 231 -10.60 -19.32 8.03
CA LYS A 231 -11.42 -19.47 6.83
C LYS A 231 -12.30 -20.70 6.90
N LEU A 232 -13.53 -20.53 6.45
CA LEU A 232 -14.47 -21.58 6.15
C LEU A 232 -14.73 -21.60 4.66
N ARG A 233 -14.71 -22.77 4.02
CA ARG A 233 -15.19 -22.97 2.66
C ARG A 233 -16.10 -24.17 2.65
N MET A 234 -17.27 -24.06 2.05
CA MET A 234 -18.24 -25.14 1.92
C MET A 234 -18.69 -25.25 0.45
N ILE A 235 -18.57 -26.43 -0.10
CA ILE A 235 -19.07 -26.76 -1.44
C ILE A 235 -20.21 -27.73 -1.28
N PHE A 236 -21.40 -27.36 -1.81
CA PHE A 236 -22.55 -28.22 -1.88
C PHE A 236 -23.00 -28.39 -3.33
N GLN A 237 -22.96 -29.62 -3.82
CA GLN A 237 -23.30 -29.98 -5.20
C GLN A 237 -24.46 -31.02 -5.18
N PRO A 238 -25.71 -30.57 -5.05
CA PRO A 238 -26.86 -31.44 -4.95
C PRO A 238 -27.09 -32.28 -6.21
N SER A 239 -26.67 -31.79 -7.38
CA SER A 239 -26.72 -32.50 -8.69
C SER A 239 -25.43 -32.21 -9.48
N GLN A 240 -25.23 -32.92 -10.59
CA GLN A 240 -24.11 -32.63 -11.50
C GLN A 240 -24.18 -31.22 -12.11
N GLN A 241 -25.37 -30.65 -12.21
CA GLN A 241 -25.63 -29.38 -12.84
C GLN A 241 -25.53 -28.19 -11.84
N LEU A 242 -25.85 -28.38 -10.58
CA LEU A 242 -25.94 -27.29 -9.61
C LEU A 242 -24.85 -27.38 -8.52
N LYS A 243 -24.07 -26.31 -8.38
CA LYS A 243 -23.01 -26.17 -7.38
C LYS A 243 -23.17 -24.88 -6.62
N PHE A 244 -23.08 -24.95 -5.30
CA PHE A 244 -22.92 -23.84 -4.38
C PHE A 244 -21.52 -23.89 -3.81
N ASP A 245 -20.77 -22.79 -3.87
CA ASP A 245 -19.42 -22.63 -3.28
C ASP A 245 -19.42 -21.39 -2.40
N TRP A 246 -19.46 -21.60 -1.08
CA TRP A 246 -19.49 -20.53 -0.09
C TRP A 246 -18.17 -20.44 0.65
N THR A 247 -17.69 -19.22 0.81
CA THR A 247 -16.48 -18.92 1.59
C THR A 247 -16.75 -17.82 2.61
N ALA A 248 -16.11 -17.93 3.77
CA ALA A 248 -16.04 -16.89 4.77
C ALA A 248 -14.64 -16.84 5.38
N ASP A 249 -14.04 -15.66 5.39
CA ASP A 249 -12.66 -15.42 5.85
C ASP A 249 -12.65 -14.26 6.83
N TYR A 250 -12.02 -14.45 7.99
CA TYR A 250 -11.74 -13.38 8.94
C TYR A 250 -10.25 -13.27 9.20
N GLN A 251 -9.73 -12.06 9.18
CA GLN A 251 -8.33 -11.77 9.47
C GLN A 251 -8.19 -10.56 10.39
N TRP A 252 -7.33 -10.72 11.38
CA TRP A 252 -6.87 -9.66 12.25
C TRP A 252 -5.38 -9.46 12.06
N ALA A 253 -4.92 -8.19 12.03
CA ALA A 253 -3.51 -7.84 11.98
C ALA A 253 -3.21 -6.67 12.92
N SER A 254 -2.07 -6.73 13.58
CA SER A 254 -1.49 -5.63 14.34
C SER A 254 0.01 -5.59 14.06
N GLN A 255 0.47 -4.45 13.56
CA GLN A 255 1.89 -4.26 13.26
C GLN A 255 2.35 -2.89 13.75
N ASN A 256 3.61 -2.79 14.17
CA ASN A 256 4.34 -1.54 14.13
C ASN A 256 4.65 -1.25 12.66
N GLY A 257 5.03 -0.05 12.31
CA GLY A 257 5.25 0.27 10.90
C GLY A 257 6.05 1.54 10.70
N PHE A 258 6.20 1.92 9.43
CA PHE A 258 6.85 3.18 9.04
C PHE A 258 8.23 3.34 9.71
N GLY A 259 9.03 2.28 9.66
CA GLY A 259 10.38 2.24 10.21
C GLY A 259 11.37 3.04 9.36
N TYR A 260 11.11 4.33 9.19
CA TYR A 260 11.89 5.22 8.35
C TYR A 260 12.99 5.89 9.16
N GLY A 261 14.24 5.55 8.85
CA GLY A 261 15.42 6.20 9.41
C GLY A 261 15.98 7.24 8.45
N GLU A 262 16.59 8.29 9.01
CA GLU A 262 17.23 9.32 8.18
C GLU A 262 18.45 8.77 7.45
N PHE A 263 18.67 9.22 6.21
CA PHE A 263 19.85 8.93 5.40
C PHE A 263 20.15 10.06 4.42
N HIS A 264 21.36 10.10 3.90
CA HIS A 264 21.81 11.20 3.04
C HIS A 264 22.21 10.62 1.66
N PRO A 265 21.26 10.51 0.72
CA PRO A 265 21.50 9.83 -0.57
C PRO A 265 22.50 10.56 -1.48
N PHE A 266 22.80 11.85 -1.21
CA PHE A 266 23.76 12.70 -1.91
C PHE A 266 24.14 13.89 -1.02
N ASP A 267 25.20 14.63 -1.41
CA ASP A 267 25.58 15.88 -0.75
C ASP A 267 24.49 16.92 -0.96
N TYR A 268 23.96 17.52 0.11
CA TYR A 268 22.93 18.54 0.01
C TYR A 268 22.94 19.53 1.18
N GLN A 269 22.29 20.69 0.99
CA GLN A 269 21.94 21.59 2.06
C GLN A 269 20.46 21.41 2.42
N ALA A 270 20.18 21.22 3.69
CA ALA A 270 18.82 21.01 4.18
C ALA A 270 17.93 22.25 3.96
N SER A 271 18.51 23.44 3.88
CA SER A 271 17.84 24.68 3.55
C SER A 271 18.86 25.70 3.03
N PRO A 272 18.50 26.56 2.08
CA PRO A 272 19.35 27.66 1.62
C PRO A 272 19.74 28.65 2.73
N TYR A 273 18.98 28.68 3.82
CA TYR A 273 19.22 29.56 4.96
C TYR A 273 20.16 28.98 6.04
N TYR A 274 20.40 27.66 6.00
CA TYR A 274 21.31 27.00 6.93
C TYR A 274 22.62 26.69 6.22
N SER A 275 23.72 27.14 6.75
CA SER A 275 25.08 26.90 6.22
C SER A 275 25.57 25.47 6.43
N THR A 276 24.76 24.58 6.94
CA THR A 276 25.12 23.18 7.21
C THR A 276 25.05 22.36 5.94
N PHE A 277 26.22 22.04 5.44
CA PHE A 277 26.42 21.03 4.40
C PHE A 277 26.27 19.63 4.99
N THR A 278 25.48 18.80 4.35
CA THR A 278 25.26 17.39 4.73
C THR A 278 25.92 16.51 3.69
N PRO A 279 27.03 15.83 4.02
CA PRO A 279 27.69 14.94 3.08
C PRO A 279 26.84 13.68 2.81
N ALA A 280 27.00 13.08 1.64
CA ALA A 280 26.36 11.84 1.28
C ALA A 280 26.77 10.71 2.24
N ASP A 281 25.78 10.01 2.76
CA ASP A 281 25.93 8.79 3.56
C ASP A 281 24.75 7.87 3.27
N ASP A 282 24.98 6.80 2.51
CA ASP A 282 23.98 5.80 2.17
C ASP A 282 23.50 4.97 3.41
N SER A 283 24.12 5.14 4.59
CA SER A 283 23.71 4.46 5.81
C SER A 283 22.38 5.01 6.32
N VAL A 284 21.40 4.14 6.54
CA VAL A 284 20.11 4.50 7.13
C VAL A 284 20.21 4.37 8.63
N GLN A 285 19.91 5.44 9.35
CA GLN A 285 19.87 5.44 10.82
C GLN A 285 18.68 4.59 11.34
N ASP A 286 18.70 4.25 12.63
CA ASP A 286 17.53 3.71 13.28
C ASP A 286 16.43 4.81 13.36
N PRO A 287 15.15 4.49 13.11
CA PRO A 287 14.05 5.46 13.25
C PRO A 287 14.02 6.12 14.63
N ALA A 288 13.72 7.42 14.65
CA ALA A 288 13.69 8.24 15.88
C ALA A 288 12.36 9.02 15.96
N THR A 289 11.25 8.31 16.02
CA THR A 289 9.91 8.88 16.04
C THR A 289 9.45 9.26 17.45
N THR A 290 8.54 10.22 17.55
CA THR A 290 7.97 10.69 18.84
C THR A 290 6.87 9.77 19.36
N ILE A 291 6.26 8.98 18.48
CA ILE A 291 5.33 7.90 18.82
C ILE A 291 5.75 6.60 18.15
N MET A 292 5.33 5.46 18.69
CA MET A 292 5.48 4.19 18.00
C MET A 292 4.42 4.10 16.90
N ASN A 293 4.86 4.20 15.65
CA ASN A 293 4.00 4.06 14.49
C ASN A 293 3.37 2.69 14.44
N GLY A 294 2.13 2.61 13.92
CA GLY A 294 1.46 1.33 13.88
C GLY A 294 0.23 1.27 13.00
N TYR A 295 -0.18 0.02 12.73
CA TYR A 295 -1.38 -0.30 11.96
C TYR A 295 -2.11 -1.49 12.58
N LYS A 296 -3.42 -1.37 12.72
CA LYS A 296 -4.29 -2.45 13.18
C LYS A 296 -5.45 -2.61 12.21
N ARG A 297 -5.85 -3.87 11.96
CA ARG A 297 -6.92 -4.17 11.01
C ARG A 297 -7.76 -5.36 11.48
N ASN A 298 -9.09 -5.24 11.31
CA ASN A 298 -10.03 -6.34 11.30
C ASN A 298 -10.68 -6.39 9.92
N MET A 299 -10.71 -7.55 9.30
CA MET A 299 -11.27 -7.76 7.98
C MET A 299 -12.11 -9.03 7.98
N PHE A 300 -13.31 -8.94 7.40
CA PHE A 300 -14.17 -10.08 7.14
C PHE A 300 -14.64 -10.05 5.70
N ASN A 301 -14.46 -11.17 5.00
CA ASN A 301 -14.92 -11.35 3.63
C ASN A 301 -15.78 -12.60 3.56
N THR A 302 -16.87 -12.55 2.83
CA THR A 302 -17.68 -13.73 2.53
C THR A 302 -18.22 -13.65 1.12
N GLY A 303 -18.41 -14.79 0.50
CA GLY A 303 -18.98 -14.85 -0.84
C GLY A 303 -19.60 -16.21 -1.14
N LEU A 304 -20.63 -16.16 -1.97
CA LEU A 304 -21.36 -17.32 -2.45
C LEU A 304 -21.37 -17.30 -3.97
N SER A 305 -20.79 -18.33 -4.57
CA SER A 305 -20.89 -18.60 -6.00
C SER A 305 -21.86 -19.73 -6.25
N ILE A 306 -22.88 -19.48 -7.05
CA ILE A 306 -23.86 -20.47 -7.51
C ILE A 306 -23.61 -20.73 -8.98
N SER A 307 -23.27 -21.94 -9.34
CA SER A 307 -23.03 -22.34 -10.74
C SER A 307 -24.09 -23.33 -11.18
N TYR A 308 -24.70 -23.07 -12.34
CA TYR A 308 -25.68 -23.96 -12.96
C TYR A 308 -25.26 -24.28 -14.39
N ASP A 309 -25.01 -25.56 -14.61
CA ASP A 309 -24.64 -26.14 -15.92
C ASP A 309 -25.89 -26.47 -16.74
N MET A 310 -26.02 -25.80 -17.90
CA MET A 310 -27.14 -25.92 -18.82
C MET A 310 -26.75 -26.65 -20.13
N ASP A 311 -25.99 -27.73 -20.04
CA ASP A 311 -25.43 -28.55 -21.14
C ASP A 311 -24.49 -27.81 -22.09
N ASN A 312 -24.90 -26.66 -22.61
CA ASN A 312 -24.13 -25.85 -23.56
C ASN A 312 -23.58 -24.55 -22.95
N LEU A 313 -24.10 -24.13 -21.80
CA LEU A 313 -23.80 -22.87 -21.14
C LEU A 313 -23.64 -23.11 -19.65
N LEU A 314 -22.66 -22.46 -19.06
CA LEU A 314 -22.51 -22.38 -17.60
C LEU A 314 -22.95 -20.99 -17.14
N PHE A 315 -23.99 -20.95 -16.32
CA PHE A 315 -24.36 -19.74 -15.59
C PHE A 315 -23.69 -19.73 -14.22
N THR A 316 -23.11 -18.61 -13.84
CA THR A 316 -22.53 -18.39 -12.50
C THR A 316 -23.02 -17.06 -11.93
N SER A 317 -23.53 -17.10 -10.72
CA SER A 317 -23.88 -15.94 -9.90
C SER A 317 -22.94 -15.88 -8.71
N THR A 318 -22.18 -14.79 -8.55
CA THR A 318 -21.28 -14.58 -7.41
C THR A 318 -21.69 -13.34 -6.64
N THR A 319 -22.09 -13.53 -5.38
CA THR A 319 -22.42 -12.46 -4.44
C THR A 319 -21.34 -12.40 -3.37
N SER A 320 -20.84 -11.22 -3.04
CA SER A 320 -19.89 -11.08 -1.94
C SER A 320 -20.19 -9.89 -1.03
N TYR A 321 -19.75 -10.00 0.21
CA TYR A 321 -19.75 -8.93 1.19
C TYR A 321 -18.39 -8.85 1.85
N GLN A 322 -17.89 -7.61 2.01
CA GLN A 322 -16.63 -7.31 2.66
C GLN A 322 -16.82 -6.26 3.75
N PHE A 323 -16.17 -6.50 4.87
CA PHE A 323 -16.04 -5.56 5.96
C PHE A 323 -14.57 -5.35 6.29
N LEU A 324 -14.17 -4.10 6.44
CA LEU A 324 -12.83 -3.72 6.90
C LEU A 324 -12.96 -2.60 7.92
N ASN A 325 -12.23 -2.74 9.02
CA ASN A 325 -12.08 -1.71 10.03
C ASN A 325 -10.61 -1.65 10.42
N ASP A 326 -9.97 -0.54 10.13
CA ASP A 326 -8.56 -0.36 10.39
C ASP A 326 -8.23 0.97 11.06
N ARG A 327 -7.05 1.02 11.63
CA ARG A 327 -6.46 2.22 12.23
C ARG A 327 -4.97 2.26 11.94
N MET A 328 -4.52 3.34 11.36
CA MET A 328 -3.14 3.73 11.22
C MET A 328 -2.83 4.89 12.16
N GLN A 329 -1.66 4.87 12.78
CA GLN A 329 -1.10 5.98 13.53
C GLN A 329 0.35 6.16 13.09
N MET A 330 0.72 7.40 12.75
CA MET A 330 2.02 7.68 12.16
C MET A 330 2.55 9.05 12.62
N ASP A 331 3.78 9.06 13.10
CA ASP A 331 4.62 10.24 13.14
C ASP A 331 5.07 10.52 11.71
N GLN A 332 4.49 11.55 11.07
CA GLN A 332 4.63 11.78 9.63
C GLN A 332 5.90 12.55 9.26
N ASP A 333 6.52 13.20 10.21
CA ASP A 333 7.78 13.92 9.99
C ASP A 333 9.01 13.01 10.09
N TYR A 334 8.89 11.85 10.77
CA TYR A 334 9.93 10.81 10.96
C TYR A 334 11.12 11.28 11.80
N MET A 335 10.99 12.36 12.56
CA MET A 335 12.05 13.01 13.32
C MET A 335 11.87 12.84 14.84
N PRO A 336 12.93 13.06 15.63
CA PRO A 336 12.83 13.02 17.08
C PRO A 336 12.10 14.23 17.71
N ALA A 337 11.86 15.29 16.95
CA ALA A 337 11.08 16.46 17.38
C ALA A 337 9.63 16.32 16.88
N ASP A 338 8.66 16.63 17.71
CA ASP A 338 7.24 16.46 17.42
C ASP A 338 6.70 17.61 16.54
N TYR A 339 6.69 17.40 15.22
CA TYR A 339 6.09 18.31 14.26
C TYR A 339 4.66 17.90 13.94
N LEU A 340 4.42 16.63 13.58
CA LEU A 340 3.18 16.22 12.96
C LEU A 340 2.85 14.77 13.20
N GLN A 341 1.68 14.51 13.76
CA GLN A 341 1.13 13.16 13.93
C GLN A 341 -0.16 13.01 13.12
N LEU A 342 -0.23 11.92 12.36
CA LEU A 342 -1.39 11.54 11.56
C LEU A 342 -2.04 10.28 12.15
N GLU A 343 -3.33 10.32 12.32
CA GLU A 343 -4.14 9.14 12.54
C GLU A 343 -5.12 8.96 11.37
N GLN A 344 -5.32 7.72 10.94
CA GLN A 344 -6.33 7.40 9.94
C GLN A 344 -7.09 6.16 10.39
N ARG A 345 -8.40 6.29 10.52
CA ARG A 345 -9.32 5.20 10.84
C ARG A 345 -10.27 5.01 9.67
N GLN A 346 -10.35 3.80 9.15
CA GLN A 346 -11.24 3.49 8.05
C GLN A 346 -12.25 2.42 8.46
N LYS A 347 -13.47 2.61 8.04
CA LYS A 347 -14.54 1.60 8.13
C LYS A 347 -15.18 1.45 6.77
N MET A 348 -14.98 0.30 6.15
CA MET A 348 -15.52 -0.03 4.84
C MET A 348 -16.50 -1.18 4.94
N ASN A 349 -17.60 -1.05 4.20
CA ASN A 349 -18.49 -2.16 3.83
C ASN A 349 -18.61 -2.15 2.31
N ALA A 350 -18.55 -3.31 1.68
CA ALA A 350 -18.74 -3.42 0.25
C ALA A 350 -19.56 -4.67 -0.10
N ILE A 351 -20.44 -4.51 -1.06
CA ILE A 351 -21.22 -5.62 -1.64
C ILE A 351 -20.92 -5.66 -3.12
N THR A 352 -20.69 -6.87 -3.66
CA THR A 352 -20.57 -7.08 -5.09
C THR A 352 -21.51 -8.18 -5.55
N GLN A 353 -22.03 -8.02 -6.76
CA GLN A 353 -22.84 -9.00 -7.45
C GLN A 353 -22.33 -9.15 -8.88
N GLU A 354 -22.09 -10.39 -9.30
CA GLU A 354 -21.68 -10.67 -10.67
C GLU A 354 -22.51 -11.83 -11.21
N PHE A 355 -22.99 -11.67 -12.44
CA PHE A 355 -23.63 -12.72 -13.23
C PHE A 355 -22.79 -12.99 -14.46
N VAL A 356 -22.45 -14.24 -14.70
CA VAL A 356 -21.68 -14.67 -15.87
C VAL A 356 -22.41 -15.81 -16.57
N LEU A 357 -22.58 -15.67 -17.86
CA LEU A 357 -23.04 -16.73 -18.75
C LEU A 357 -21.91 -17.08 -19.72
N ARG A 358 -21.43 -18.30 -19.67
CA ARG A 358 -20.26 -18.78 -20.40
C ARG A 358 -20.62 -20.02 -21.23
N SER A 359 -20.14 -20.11 -22.49
CA SER A 359 -20.24 -21.31 -23.28
C SER A 359 -19.26 -22.40 -22.84
N HIS A 360 -19.51 -23.65 -23.16
CA HIS A 360 -18.54 -24.74 -22.98
C HIS A 360 -17.45 -24.74 -24.06
N ASP A 361 -16.26 -25.28 -23.75
CA ASP A 361 -15.05 -25.25 -24.59
C ASP A 361 -15.10 -26.06 -25.90
N ARG A 362 -16.22 -26.71 -26.20
CA ARG A 362 -16.35 -27.65 -27.30
C ARG A 362 -16.82 -27.04 -28.63
N ARG A 363 -16.86 -25.69 -28.73
CA ARG A 363 -17.41 -25.03 -29.93
C ARG A 363 -16.37 -24.10 -30.57
N ASN A 364 -16.48 -23.95 -31.91
CA ASN A 364 -15.65 -22.99 -32.64
C ASN A 364 -15.90 -21.54 -32.24
N TRP A 365 -17.02 -21.24 -31.59
CA TRP A 365 -17.32 -19.97 -30.97
C TRP A 365 -17.54 -20.16 -29.46
N GLN A 366 -16.64 -19.64 -28.68
CA GLN A 366 -16.70 -19.66 -27.23
C GLN A 366 -16.93 -18.23 -26.74
N HIS A 367 -17.79 -18.04 -25.77
CA HIS A 367 -18.07 -16.70 -25.25
C HIS A 367 -18.31 -16.69 -23.75
N ALA A 368 -18.04 -15.54 -23.13
CA ALA A 368 -18.42 -15.18 -21.78
C ALA A 368 -19.10 -13.82 -21.80
N SER A 369 -20.31 -13.73 -21.26
CA SER A 369 -21.06 -12.46 -21.11
C SER A 369 -21.43 -12.28 -19.65
N GLY A 370 -21.42 -11.06 -19.15
CA GLY A 370 -21.82 -10.85 -17.78
C GLY A 370 -22.23 -9.44 -17.43
N LEU A 371 -22.81 -9.35 -16.25
CA LEU A 371 -23.18 -8.10 -15.58
C LEU A 371 -22.47 -8.04 -14.23
N PHE A 372 -21.97 -6.88 -13.87
CA PHE A 372 -21.31 -6.64 -12.60
C PHE A 372 -21.90 -5.41 -11.93
N GLY A 373 -22.12 -5.50 -10.62
CA GLY A 373 -22.49 -4.37 -9.77
C GLY A 373 -21.72 -4.39 -8.47
N SER A 374 -21.31 -3.23 -8.00
CA SER A 374 -20.73 -3.08 -6.67
C SER A 374 -21.18 -1.80 -6.01
N TYR A 375 -21.29 -1.85 -4.69
CA TYR A 375 -21.49 -0.67 -3.86
C TYR A 375 -20.58 -0.74 -2.64
N GLN A 376 -19.80 0.32 -2.43
CA GLN A 376 -18.86 0.45 -1.32
C GLN A 376 -19.24 1.66 -0.48
N TRP A 377 -19.32 1.48 0.84
CA TRP A 377 -19.40 2.53 1.84
C TRP A 377 -18.06 2.63 2.56
N LEU A 378 -17.36 3.71 2.34
CA LEU A 378 -16.10 3.97 3.05
C LEU A 378 -16.24 5.24 3.88
N ARG A 379 -16.01 5.13 5.18
CA ARG A 379 -15.80 6.25 6.08
C ARG A 379 -14.35 6.28 6.50
N THR A 380 -13.74 7.46 6.43
CA THR A 380 -12.38 7.72 6.88
C THR A 380 -12.40 8.87 7.86
N ASP A 381 -11.93 8.65 9.08
CA ASP A 381 -11.62 9.70 10.05
C ASP A 381 -10.08 9.87 10.04
N ALA A 382 -9.58 11.07 9.71
CA ALA A 382 -8.16 11.31 9.46
C ALA A 382 -7.63 12.55 10.21
N PRO A 383 -7.71 12.59 11.56
CA PRO A 383 -7.23 13.73 12.31
C PRO A 383 -5.71 13.92 12.17
N VAL A 384 -5.31 15.19 12.04
CA VAL A 384 -3.91 15.64 12.04
C VAL A 384 -3.67 16.47 13.29
N TYR A 385 -2.61 16.15 14.03
CA TYR A 385 -2.19 16.82 15.25
C TYR A 385 -0.83 17.49 15.02
N PHE A 386 -0.72 18.75 15.43
CA PHE A 386 0.51 19.52 15.31
C PHE A 386 1.23 19.58 16.65
N GLY A 387 2.48 19.14 16.66
CA GLY A 387 3.30 19.06 17.86
C GLY A 387 4.00 20.37 18.23
N ASP A 388 4.74 20.31 19.34
CA ASP A 388 5.40 21.47 19.93
C ASP A 388 6.45 22.11 19.00
N ALA A 389 7.01 21.36 18.08
CA ALA A 389 7.97 21.89 17.11
C ALA A 389 7.32 22.85 16.08
N ILE A 390 6.00 22.75 15.84
CA ILE A 390 5.22 23.71 15.05
C ILE A 390 4.55 24.76 15.94
N THR A 391 3.87 24.34 17.00
CA THR A 391 3.06 25.24 17.82
C THR A 391 3.91 26.11 18.76
N GLY A 392 5.11 25.66 19.13
CA GLY A 392 6.05 26.40 19.98
C GLY A 392 6.56 27.73 19.36
N PRO A 393 7.08 27.72 18.12
CA PRO A 393 7.42 28.97 17.41
C PRO A 393 6.23 29.92 17.26
N ILE A 394 5.03 29.41 16.96
CA ILE A 394 3.79 30.20 16.90
C ILE A 394 3.50 30.83 18.26
N SER A 395 3.54 30.03 19.33
CA SER A 395 3.35 30.50 20.71
C SER A 395 4.34 31.61 21.11
N ASN A 396 5.61 31.45 20.72
CA ASN A 396 6.64 32.45 20.98
C ASN A 396 6.41 33.75 20.19
N ALA A 397 6.04 33.64 18.92
CA ALA A 397 5.75 34.81 18.08
C ALA A 397 4.56 35.62 18.64
N ILE A 398 3.47 34.90 19.00
CA ILE A 398 2.29 35.54 19.62
C ILE A 398 2.64 36.16 20.97
N THR A 399 3.41 35.46 21.83
CA THR A 399 3.89 35.97 23.10
C THR A 399 4.66 37.27 22.92
N ASN A 400 5.60 37.32 21.97
CA ASN A 400 6.42 38.51 21.71
C ASN A 400 5.58 39.66 21.15
N ALA A 401 4.64 39.39 20.23
CA ALA A 401 3.72 40.37 19.70
C ALA A 401 2.84 40.99 20.82
N MET A 402 2.32 40.14 21.71
CA MET A 402 1.49 40.58 22.84
C MET A 402 2.29 41.39 23.85
N ARG A 403 3.50 40.96 24.21
CA ARG A 403 4.43 41.73 25.08
C ARG A 403 4.73 43.09 24.46
N GLY A 404 5.01 43.15 23.15
CA GLY A 404 5.27 44.43 22.45
C GLY A 404 4.06 45.35 22.47
N ALA A 405 2.85 44.86 22.19
CA ALA A 405 1.63 45.66 22.27
C ALA A 405 1.34 46.16 23.67
N MET A 406 1.53 45.32 24.69
CA MET A 406 1.42 45.75 26.11
C MET A 406 2.45 46.81 26.46
N GLN A 407 3.70 46.66 26.07
CA GLN A 407 4.75 47.64 26.28
C GLN A 407 4.36 49.00 25.67
N GLN A 408 3.94 49.01 24.42
CA GLN A 408 3.50 50.21 23.71
C GLN A 408 2.31 50.90 24.39
N SER A 409 1.38 50.14 24.94
CA SER A 409 0.18 50.70 25.58
C SER A 409 0.41 51.11 27.03
N MET A 410 1.23 50.40 27.79
CA MET A 410 1.47 50.62 29.23
C MET A 410 2.57 51.67 29.50
N TYR A 411 3.64 51.68 28.68
CA TYR A 411 4.79 52.53 28.93
C TYR A 411 4.44 54.02 29.01
N PRO A 412 3.68 54.62 28.07
CA PRO A 412 3.36 56.07 28.17
C PRO A 412 2.56 56.43 29.43
N ARG A 413 1.63 55.52 29.84
CA ARG A 413 0.80 55.74 31.03
C ARG A 413 1.64 55.63 32.30
N MET A 414 2.47 54.59 32.40
CA MET A 414 3.36 54.43 33.58
C MET A 414 4.43 55.53 33.66
N TYR A 415 4.98 55.90 32.53
CA TYR A 415 5.92 57.01 32.46
C TYR A 415 5.28 58.30 32.99
N GLN A 416 4.09 58.66 32.48
CA GLN A 416 3.43 59.90 32.91
C GLN A 416 3.09 59.86 34.41
N GLN A 417 2.55 58.76 34.90
CA GLN A 417 2.22 58.54 36.30
C GLN A 417 3.48 58.71 37.22
N MET A 418 4.58 58.08 36.84
CA MET A 418 5.81 58.12 37.59
C MET A 418 6.48 59.49 37.51
N TYR A 419 6.43 60.13 36.34
CA TYR A 419 6.93 61.46 36.15
C TYR A 419 6.22 62.44 37.04
N ASP A 420 4.89 62.45 37.08
CA ASP A 420 4.09 63.36 37.90
C ASP A 420 4.37 63.15 39.40
N GLN A 421 4.46 61.88 39.84
CA GLN A 421 4.80 61.54 41.25
C GLN A 421 6.21 62.03 41.64
N MET A 422 7.21 61.78 40.81
CA MET A 422 8.60 62.14 41.05
C MET A 422 8.79 63.62 41.00
N LEU A 423 8.15 64.31 40.06
CA LEU A 423 8.19 65.75 39.93
C LEU A 423 7.63 66.41 41.20
N GLN A 424 6.44 65.97 41.64
CA GLN A 424 5.80 66.47 42.86
C GLN A 424 6.65 66.23 44.09
N GLN A 425 7.28 65.04 44.21
CA GLN A 425 8.19 64.75 45.31
C GLN A 425 9.43 65.63 45.31
N MET A 426 10.07 65.83 44.15
CA MET A 426 11.28 66.70 44.06
C MET A 426 10.98 68.19 44.30
N MET A 427 9.85 68.65 43.80
CA MET A 427 9.41 70.02 44.09
C MET A 427 9.10 70.25 45.61
N SER A 428 8.47 69.25 46.26
CA SER A 428 8.19 69.29 47.70
C SER A 428 9.48 69.31 48.59
N GLN A 429 10.56 68.78 48.01
CA GLN A 429 11.90 68.82 48.64
C GLN A 429 12.68 70.10 48.36
N GLY A 430 12.07 71.09 47.68
CA GLY A 430 12.66 72.45 47.43
C GLY A 430 13.56 72.49 46.20
N MET A 431 13.51 71.53 45.31
CA MET A 431 14.28 71.49 44.06
C MET A 431 13.74 72.54 43.06
N PRO A 432 14.58 73.33 42.36
CA PRO A 432 14.11 74.28 41.33
C PRO A 432 13.36 73.50 40.19
N GLU A 433 12.25 74.09 39.71
CA GLU A 433 11.32 73.43 38.80
C GLU A 433 11.99 72.84 37.54
N THR A 434 12.87 73.60 36.88
CA THR A 434 13.57 73.07 35.65
C THR A 434 14.50 71.90 35.94
N VAL A 435 15.15 71.90 37.13
CA VAL A 435 16.04 70.83 37.57
C VAL A 435 15.18 69.58 37.99
N ALA A 436 14.08 69.86 38.68
CA ALA A 436 13.12 68.83 39.09
C ALA A 436 12.51 68.15 37.89
N GLN A 437 12.07 68.88 36.85
CA GLN A 437 11.54 68.35 35.62
C GLN A 437 12.53 67.40 34.87
N ALA A 438 13.77 67.87 34.69
CA ALA A 438 14.80 67.09 34.03
C ALA A 438 15.17 65.77 34.80
N SER A 439 15.29 65.92 36.14
CA SER A 439 15.63 64.80 37.02
C SER A 439 14.47 63.82 37.13
N ALA A 440 13.22 64.29 37.21
CA ALA A 440 12.00 63.46 37.24
C ALA A 440 11.80 62.68 35.91
N ALA A 441 12.08 63.38 34.78
CA ALA A 441 11.98 62.71 33.46
C ALA A 441 12.93 61.48 33.35
N LYS A 442 14.21 61.69 33.72
CA LYS A 442 15.21 60.63 33.69
C LYS A 442 14.93 59.48 34.67
N ALA A 443 14.46 59.86 35.88
CA ALA A 443 14.10 58.81 36.87
C ALA A 443 12.84 58.10 36.53
N ALA A 444 11.83 58.76 35.98
CA ALA A 444 10.57 58.15 35.53
C ALA A 444 10.79 57.21 34.35
N GLU A 445 11.68 57.57 33.43
CA GLU A 445 12.03 56.69 32.30
C GLU A 445 12.53 55.32 32.78
N ALA A 446 13.52 55.25 33.63
CA ALA A 446 14.06 53.99 34.17
C ALA A 446 13.07 53.25 35.05
N ALA A 447 12.28 54.00 35.87
CA ALA A 447 11.28 53.36 36.73
C ALA A 447 10.08 52.82 35.93
N ALA A 448 9.59 53.52 34.91
CA ALA A 448 8.53 53.07 34.04
C ALA A 448 8.95 51.85 33.22
N GLN A 449 10.16 51.87 32.64
CA GLN A 449 10.67 50.72 31.91
C GLN A 449 10.74 49.48 32.81
N LYS A 450 11.32 49.61 34.01
CA LYS A 450 11.39 48.48 34.95
C LYS A 450 10.03 47.97 35.38
N ALA A 451 9.06 48.81 35.58
CA ALA A 451 7.70 48.42 35.96
C ALA A 451 6.95 47.75 34.83
N VAL A 452 7.13 48.24 33.60
CA VAL A 452 6.55 47.59 32.39
C VAL A 452 7.19 46.23 32.15
N ASP A 453 8.53 46.17 32.22
CA ASP A 453 9.23 44.88 32.03
C ASP A 453 8.79 43.84 33.07
N ALA A 454 8.58 44.23 34.32
CA ALA A 454 8.06 43.35 35.36
C ALA A 454 6.61 42.90 35.06
N ALA A 455 5.75 43.80 34.57
CA ALA A 455 4.38 43.49 34.22
C ALA A 455 4.24 42.55 33.03
N ILE A 456 5.10 42.71 32.02
CA ILE A 456 5.07 41.85 30.80
C ILE A 456 5.88 40.59 30.93
N SER A 457 6.81 40.46 31.88
CA SER A 457 7.68 39.27 32.03
C SER A 457 6.90 37.98 32.26
N GLY A 458 5.76 38.08 32.98
CA GLY A 458 4.90 36.94 33.29
C GLY A 458 3.90 36.59 32.19
N VAL A 459 3.85 37.34 31.08
CA VAL A 459 2.93 37.05 29.97
C VAL A 459 3.50 35.98 29.09
N SER A 460 2.74 34.92 28.89
CA SER A 460 3.05 33.82 27.96
C SER A 460 1.78 33.40 27.20
N MET A 461 1.97 32.89 25.98
CA MET A 461 0.92 32.30 25.17
C MET A 461 1.33 30.89 24.78
N SER A 462 0.37 30.00 24.76
CA SER A 462 0.51 28.65 24.15
C SER A 462 -0.52 28.51 23.04
N ALA A 463 -0.14 27.82 21.98
CA ALA A 463 -1.03 27.47 20.89
C ALA A 463 -1.15 25.94 20.82
N GLU A 464 -2.38 25.45 20.70
CA GLU A 464 -2.72 24.08 20.36
C GLU A 464 -3.43 24.10 19.01
N MET A 465 -3.05 23.20 18.10
CA MET A 465 -3.62 23.14 16.75
C MET A 465 -3.87 21.71 16.34
N ALA A 466 -5.05 21.46 15.79
CA ALA A 466 -5.37 20.18 15.15
C ALA A 466 -6.40 20.36 14.03
N VAL A 467 -6.47 19.36 13.15
CA VAL A 467 -7.44 19.28 12.06
C VAL A 467 -8.15 17.92 12.14
N PRO A 468 -9.24 17.80 12.92
CA PRO A 468 -10.12 16.64 12.85
C PRO A 468 -10.93 16.63 11.55
N GLU A 469 -10.86 15.52 10.83
CA GLU A 469 -11.48 15.38 9.50
C GLU A 469 -12.24 14.07 9.41
N THR A 470 -13.45 14.13 8.86
CA THR A 470 -14.27 12.96 8.55
C THR A 470 -14.71 13.00 7.10
N PHE A 471 -14.46 11.91 6.40
CA PHE A 471 -14.85 11.72 5.01
C PHE A 471 -15.73 10.49 4.87
N LYS A 472 -16.80 10.60 4.05
CA LYS A 472 -17.52 9.46 3.52
C LYS A 472 -17.37 9.46 2.02
N THR A 473 -16.85 8.37 1.48
CA THR A 473 -16.61 8.22 0.05
C THR A 473 -17.33 6.98 -0.50
N PRO A 474 -18.68 7.04 -0.60
CA PRO A 474 -19.41 5.96 -1.23
C PRO A 474 -19.12 5.92 -2.72
N SER A 475 -18.98 4.71 -3.25
CA SER A 475 -18.79 4.49 -4.68
C SER A 475 -19.67 3.34 -5.18
N MET A 476 -20.15 3.47 -6.40
CA MET A 476 -21.01 2.51 -7.08
C MET A 476 -20.51 2.26 -8.48
N THR A 477 -20.42 0.99 -8.87
CA THR A 477 -20.02 0.60 -10.20
C THR A 477 -21.07 -0.33 -10.81
N PHE A 478 -21.44 -0.07 -12.05
CA PHE A 478 -22.18 -0.99 -12.90
C PHE A 478 -21.42 -1.28 -14.17
N ALA A 479 -21.44 -2.52 -14.62
CA ALA A 479 -20.82 -2.88 -15.88
C ALA A 479 -21.55 -4.01 -16.59
N ALA A 480 -21.46 -3.99 -17.93
CA ALA A 480 -21.80 -5.10 -18.79
C ALA A 480 -20.58 -5.47 -19.64
N PHE A 481 -20.31 -6.76 -19.77
CA PHE A 481 -19.16 -7.23 -20.54
C PHE A 481 -19.47 -8.45 -21.39
N HIS A 482 -18.71 -8.58 -22.47
CA HIS A 482 -18.76 -9.69 -23.38
C HIS A 482 -17.36 -9.96 -23.94
N GLU A 483 -16.95 -11.23 -23.96
CA GLU A 483 -15.75 -11.69 -24.65
C GLU A 483 -16.08 -12.91 -25.49
N SER A 484 -15.69 -12.89 -26.76
CA SER A 484 -15.83 -13.99 -27.73
C SER A 484 -14.47 -14.48 -28.16
N ASN A 485 -14.30 -15.79 -28.22
CA ASN A 485 -13.17 -16.48 -28.82
C ASN A 485 -13.67 -17.26 -30.03
N PHE A 486 -13.18 -16.92 -31.22
CA PHE A 486 -13.47 -17.59 -32.46
C PHE A 486 -12.29 -18.47 -32.86
N LEU A 487 -12.50 -19.79 -32.91
CA LEU A 487 -11.51 -20.71 -33.44
C LEU A 487 -11.62 -20.74 -34.98
N LEU A 488 -10.58 -20.27 -35.65
CA LEU A 488 -10.48 -20.08 -37.09
C LEU A 488 -9.58 -21.19 -37.65
N GLY A 489 -10.16 -22.33 -37.99
CA GLY A 489 -9.41 -23.56 -38.29
C GLY A 489 -8.75 -24.14 -37.05
N ASP A 490 -7.66 -24.90 -37.24
CA ASP A 490 -7.03 -25.68 -36.17
C ASP A 490 -5.97 -24.86 -35.39
N HIS A 491 -5.50 -23.76 -35.95
CA HIS A 491 -4.34 -23.04 -35.44
C HIS A 491 -4.66 -21.62 -34.91
N PHE A 492 -5.64 -20.94 -35.51
CA PHE A 492 -5.90 -19.53 -35.15
C PHE A 492 -7.07 -19.39 -34.20
N LYS A 493 -6.91 -18.51 -33.22
CA LYS A 493 -7.95 -18.06 -32.31
C LYS A 493 -8.00 -16.54 -32.28
N LEU A 494 -9.16 -15.96 -32.63
CA LEU A 494 -9.45 -14.54 -32.51
C LEU A 494 -10.24 -14.29 -31.23
N THR A 495 -9.72 -13.46 -30.37
CA THR A 495 -10.38 -13.00 -29.14
C THR A 495 -10.86 -11.57 -29.30
N LEU A 496 -12.16 -11.32 -29.07
CA LEU A 496 -12.77 -10.01 -29.08
C LEU A 496 -13.50 -9.77 -27.76
N GLY A 497 -13.08 -8.76 -27.01
CA GLY A 497 -13.66 -8.40 -25.72
C GLY A 497 -14.15 -6.95 -25.72
N LEU A 498 -15.25 -6.68 -25.01
CA LEU A 498 -15.77 -5.36 -24.78
C LEU A 498 -16.44 -5.29 -23.42
N ARG A 499 -16.16 -4.24 -22.68
CA ARG A 499 -16.84 -3.92 -21.42
C ARG A 499 -17.24 -2.44 -21.40
N PHE A 500 -18.43 -2.17 -20.93
CA PHE A 500 -18.92 -0.84 -20.62
C PHE A 500 -19.06 -0.71 -19.11
N ASN A 501 -18.41 0.29 -18.52
CA ASN A 501 -18.45 0.61 -17.10
C ASN A 501 -19.09 1.98 -16.87
N VAL A 502 -19.83 2.07 -15.77
CA VAL A 502 -20.33 3.32 -15.20
C VAL A 502 -19.94 3.36 -13.74
N ASP A 503 -19.11 4.33 -13.35
CA ASP A 503 -18.64 4.51 -11.99
C ASP A 503 -19.19 5.83 -11.44
N ASN A 504 -19.91 5.75 -10.33
CA ASN A 504 -20.38 6.90 -9.60
C ASN A 504 -19.57 7.01 -8.31
N VAL A 505 -18.87 8.12 -8.12
CA VAL A 505 -18.06 8.40 -6.93
C VAL A 505 -18.58 9.65 -6.24
N LYS A 506 -18.72 9.58 -4.93
CA LYS A 506 -19.20 10.68 -4.09
C LYS A 506 -18.19 10.93 -2.97
N ILE A 507 -18.06 12.18 -2.54
CA ILE A 507 -17.43 12.56 -1.28
C ILE A 507 -18.43 13.38 -0.46
N GLU A 508 -18.52 13.09 0.82
CA GLU A 508 -19.07 13.93 1.87
C GLU A 508 -17.95 14.22 2.83
N TYR A 509 -17.66 15.46 3.09
CA TYR A 509 -16.59 15.86 4.00
C TYR A 509 -17.11 16.79 5.08
N ASP A 510 -16.53 16.62 6.27
CA ASP A 510 -16.71 17.42 7.47
C ASP A 510 -15.32 17.60 8.06
N ALA A 511 -14.68 18.73 7.73
CA ALA A 511 -13.31 19.02 8.08
C ALA A 511 -13.24 20.33 8.87
N LEU A 512 -12.80 20.22 10.12
CA LEU A 512 -12.64 21.30 11.05
C LEU A 512 -11.16 21.49 11.38
N ALA A 513 -10.64 22.67 11.20
CA ALA A 513 -9.36 23.04 11.82
C ALA A 513 -9.59 23.99 12.98
N TYR A 514 -8.82 23.83 14.02
CA TYR A 514 -8.84 24.76 15.13
C TYR A 514 -7.44 25.11 15.64
N MET A 515 -7.28 26.34 16.12
CA MET A 515 -6.13 26.81 16.86
C MET A 515 -6.63 27.46 18.15
N ASN A 516 -6.33 26.87 19.29
CA ASN A 516 -6.63 27.41 20.61
C ASN A 516 -5.41 28.14 21.13
N MET A 517 -5.49 29.46 21.30
CA MET A 517 -4.43 30.28 21.84
C MET A 517 -4.76 30.67 23.28
N THR A 518 -4.08 30.07 24.25
CA THR A 518 -4.28 30.33 25.67
C THR A 518 -3.12 31.11 26.23
N GLY A 519 -3.41 32.25 26.88
CA GLY A 519 -2.34 33.04 27.48
C GLY A 519 -2.81 34.21 28.32
N GLY A 520 -1.82 34.87 28.87
CA GLY A 520 -1.97 35.95 29.82
C GLY A 520 -0.91 35.90 30.92
N THR A 521 -1.24 36.40 32.11
CA THR A 521 -0.40 36.25 33.31
C THR A 521 -0.82 35.02 34.11
N ALA A 522 0.03 34.61 35.08
CA ALA A 522 -0.29 33.46 35.95
C ALA A 522 -1.63 33.61 36.70
N GLU A 523 -2.07 34.85 36.94
CA GLU A 523 -3.32 35.17 37.69
C GLU A 523 -4.54 35.35 36.77
N ARG A 524 -4.32 35.64 35.47
CA ARG A 524 -5.40 35.90 34.51
C ARG A 524 -5.02 35.38 33.13
N GLN A 525 -5.64 34.27 32.76
CA GLN A 525 -5.53 33.66 31.43
C GLN A 525 -6.81 33.85 30.65
N ALA A 526 -6.70 33.99 29.34
CA ALA A 526 -7.78 33.96 28.37
C ALA A 526 -7.43 32.97 27.28
N THR A 527 -8.44 32.30 26.75
CA THR A 527 -8.31 31.43 25.57
C THR A 527 -9.08 32.09 24.43
N TYR A 528 -8.45 32.17 23.28
CA TYR A 528 -9.04 32.62 22.02
C TYR A 528 -9.12 31.43 21.07
N HIS A 529 -10.25 31.31 20.41
CA HIS A 529 -10.53 30.21 19.48
C HIS A 529 -10.50 30.73 18.04
N LEU A 530 -9.66 30.10 17.22
CA LEU A 530 -9.66 30.30 15.78
C LEU A 530 -10.09 29.00 15.15
N THR A 531 -11.15 29.05 14.35
CA THR A 531 -11.68 27.86 13.66
C THR A 531 -11.87 28.13 12.17
N SER A 532 -11.70 27.08 11.38
CA SER A 532 -12.11 27.01 9.99
C SER A 532 -12.83 25.68 9.78
N HIS A 533 -14.08 25.72 9.33
CA HIS A 533 -14.95 24.56 9.24
C HIS A 533 -15.61 24.49 7.86
N ILE A 534 -15.31 23.44 7.12
CA ILE A 534 -15.88 23.19 5.80
C ILE A 534 -16.68 21.89 5.78
N VAL A 535 -17.89 21.96 5.29
CA VAL A 535 -18.81 20.81 5.18
C VAL A 535 -19.51 20.88 3.82
N ASP A 536 -19.33 19.85 2.99
CA ASP A 536 -20.00 19.78 1.68
C ASP A 536 -20.10 18.33 1.17
N SER A 537 -20.74 18.16 0.03
CA SER A 537 -20.93 16.89 -0.65
C SER A 537 -20.85 17.07 -2.16
N ARG A 538 -19.92 16.34 -2.79
CA ARG A 538 -19.69 16.39 -4.25
C ARG A 538 -19.78 14.99 -4.85
N GLN A 539 -20.19 14.91 -6.12
CA GLN A 539 -20.41 13.64 -6.82
C GLN A 539 -20.04 13.76 -8.28
N LYS A 540 -19.36 12.73 -8.80
CA LYS A 540 -19.01 12.62 -10.24
C LYS A 540 -19.34 11.23 -10.76
N THR A 541 -19.73 11.19 -12.04
CA THR A 541 -19.97 9.93 -12.75
C THR A 541 -19.02 9.84 -13.93
N TYR A 542 -18.34 8.70 -14.05
CA TYR A 542 -17.42 8.39 -15.13
C TYR A 542 -17.93 7.19 -15.91
N THR A 543 -17.72 7.21 -17.21
CA THR A 543 -18.04 6.08 -18.11
C THR A 543 -16.80 5.64 -18.84
N GLN A 544 -16.62 4.32 -19.00
CA GLN A 544 -15.48 3.75 -19.68
C GLN A 544 -15.89 2.62 -20.62
N LEU A 545 -15.30 2.63 -21.80
CA LEU A 545 -15.39 1.55 -22.77
C LEU A 545 -14.04 0.85 -22.88
N LEU A 546 -13.99 -0.45 -22.66
CA LEU A 546 -12.76 -1.24 -22.51
C LEU A 546 -12.72 -2.34 -23.57
N PRO A 547 -12.21 -2.07 -24.77
CA PRO A 547 -12.03 -3.06 -25.80
C PRO A 547 -10.80 -3.92 -25.57
N LYS A 548 -10.85 -5.17 -26.09
CA LYS A 548 -9.74 -6.12 -26.18
C LYS A 548 -9.80 -6.83 -27.52
N ILE A 549 -8.69 -6.92 -28.22
CA ILE A 549 -8.52 -7.69 -29.46
C ILE A 549 -7.26 -8.52 -29.33
N GLY A 550 -7.38 -9.84 -29.46
CA GLY A 550 -6.26 -10.77 -29.41
C GLY A 550 -6.29 -11.75 -30.57
N LEU A 551 -5.13 -12.04 -31.12
CA LEU A 551 -4.96 -13.10 -32.12
C LEU A 551 -3.90 -14.08 -31.61
N THR A 552 -4.25 -15.35 -31.55
CA THR A 552 -3.36 -16.44 -31.13
C THR A 552 -3.18 -17.41 -32.29
N TYR A 553 -1.93 -17.81 -32.55
CA TYR A 553 -1.58 -18.92 -33.43
C TYR A 553 -1.01 -20.06 -32.57
N SER A 554 -1.65 -21.23 -32.58
CA SER A 554 -1.22 -22.42 -31.87
C SER A 554 -0.44 -23.35 -32.78
N PHE A 555 0.73 -23.84 -32.35
CA PHE A 555 1.54 -24.80 -33.06
C PHE A 555 0.99 -26.22 -32.84
N ASP A 556 1.29 -27.12 -33.78
CA ASP A 556 0.95 -28.54 -33.65
C ASP A 556 1.72 -29.20 -32.48
N GLY A 557 1.22 -30.35 -32.01
CA GLY A 557 1.96 -31.22 -31.11
C GLY A 557 2.21 -30.64 -29.69
N ASN A 558 1.37 -29.77 -29.19
CA ASN A 558 1.50 -29.13 -27.87
C ASN A 558 2.78 -28.27 -27.69
N ILE A 559 3.41 -27.87 -28.81
CA ILE A 559 4.60 -26.98 -28.77
C ILE A 559 4.27 -25.64 -28.12
N GLY A 560 3.02 -25.17 -28.24
CA GLY A 560 2.57 -23.91 -27.64
C GLY A 560 1.96 -22.93 -28.63
N ASN A 561 2.10 -21.64 -28.37
CA ASN A 561 1.48 -20.60 -29.19
C ASN A 561 2.29 -19.31 -29.24
N VAL A 562 1.93 -18.49 -30.21
CA VAL A 562 2.35 -17.07 -30.35
C VAL A 562 1.08 -16.24 -30.38
N TYR A 563 1.09 -15.08 -29.75
CA TYR A 563 -0.08 -14.20 -29.72
C TYR A 563 0.29 -12.73 -29.94
N ALA A 564 -0.71 -11.96 -30.38
CA ALA A 564 -0.71 -10.50 -30.37
C ALA A 564 -1.97 -10.00 -29.66
N LEU A 565 -1.84 -8.95 -28.86
CA LEU A 565 -2.93 -8.41 -28.03
C LEU A 565 -2.94 -6.89 -28.05
N VAL A 566 -4.13 -6.31 -28.20
CA VAL A 566 -4.40 -4.90 -27.90
C VAL A 566 -5.52 -4.85 -26.88
N SER A 567 -5.29 -4.16 -25.75
CA SER A 567 -6.30 -4.05 -24.70
C SER A 567 -6.26 -2.69 -24.01
N LYS A 568 -7.42 -2.22 -23.55
CA LYS A 568 -7.56 -1.00 -22.75
C LYS A 568 -7.82 -1.35 -21.30
N GLY A 569 -7.12 -0.66 -20.40
CA GLY A 569 -7.35 -0.66 -18.96
C GLY A 569 -7.70 0.73 -18.46
N TYR A 570 -8.22 0.80 -17.23
CA TYR A 570 -8.43 2.07 -16.55
C TYR A 570 -8.45 1.89 -15.03
N ARG A 571 -8.18 2.99 -14.35
CA ARG A 571 -8.37 3.16 -12.92
C ARG A 571 -9.36 4.28 -12.68
N ALA A 572 -10.30 4.09 -11.73
CA ALA A 572 -11.36 5.04 -11.48
C ALA A 572 -10.81 6.40 -11.00
N GLY A 573 -11.49 7.48 -11.39
CA GLY A 573 -11.34 8.80 -10.81
C GLY A 573 -11.91 8.85 -9.39
N GLY A 574 -11.71 9.97 -8.70
CA GLY A 574 -12.19 10.12 -7.34
C GLY A 574 -11.92 11.49 -6.76
N TYR A 575 -11.83 11.52 -5.43
CA TYR A 575 -11.58 12.72 -4.65
C TYR A 575 -10.40 12.52 -3.70
N ASN A 576 -9.63 13.55 -3.51
CA ASN A 576 -8.42 13.60 -2.69
C ASN A 576 -8.80 14.07 -1.28
N ILE A 577 -8.59 13.24 -0.29
CA ILE A 577 -8.91 13.56 1.11
C ILE A 577 -7.70 14.08 1.89
N GLN A 578 -6.48 13.92 1.37
CA GLN A 578 -5.26 14.19 2.12
C GLN A 578 -4.83 15.67 2.13
N MET A 579 -5.50 16.52 1.38
CA MET A 579 -5.11 17.92 1.25
C MET A 579 -5.93 18.90 2.10
N PHE A 580 -7.00 18.42 2.74
CA PHE A 580 -7.87 19.30 3.53
C PHE A 580 -7.12 19.90 4.72
N SER A 581 -6.31 19.10 5.42
CA SER A 581 -5.49 19.59 6.54
C SER A 581 -4.55 20.72 6.15
N ASP A 582 -3.95 20.69 4.95
CA ASP A 582 -3.06 21.76 4.47
C ASP A 582 -3.83 23.02 4.13
N VAL A 583 -4.98 22.91 3.46
CA VAL A 583 -5.83 24.05 3.12
C VAL A 583 -6.28 24.74 4.38
N LEU A 584 -6.87 24.01 5.31
CA LEU A 584 -7.41 24.55 6.57
C LEU A 584 -6.32 25.12 7.48
N GLN A 585 -5.14 24.47 7.57
CA GLN A 585 -4.00 25.03 8.30
C GLN A 585 -3.55 26.37 7.72
N THR A 586 -3.52 26.48 6.39
CA THR A 586 -3.13 27.73 5.72
C THR A 586 -4.11 28.85 6.08
N GLU A 587 -5.41 28.57 6.14
CA GLU A 587 -6.43 29.52 6.57
C GLU A 587 -6.25 29.95 8.03
N LEU A 588 -6.01 28.98 8.94
CA LEU A 588 -5.72 29.31 10.35
C LEU A 588 -4.49 30.23 10.46
N ASN A 589 -3.42 29.94 9.70
CA ASN A 589 -2.21 30.76 9.73
C ASN A 589 -2.45 32.19 9.22
N ALA A 590 -3.33 32.36 8.23
CA ALA A 590 -3.68 33.67 7.67
C ALA A 590 -4.48 34.55 8.66
N HIS A 591 -5.29 33.93 9.53
CA HIS A 591 -6.22 34.62 10.44
C HIS A 591 -5.80 34.66 11.92
N GLN A 592 -4.55 34.33 12.26
CA GLN A 592 -4.03 34.36 13.64
C GLN A 592 -4.20 35.73 14.30
N GLN A 593 -3.97 36.83 13.54
CA GLN A 593 -4.11 38.18 14.07
C GLN A 593 -5.55 38.60 14.36
N ASP A 594 -6.49 38.09 13.60
CA ASP A 594 -7.92 38.35 13.80
C ASP A 594 -8.39 37.66 15.08
N ALA A 595 -7.97 36.44 15.31
CA ALA A 595 -8.27 35.68 16.51
C ALA A 595 -7.64 36.29 17.81
N MET A 596 -6.57 37.04 17.71
CA MET A 596 -6.02 37.78 18.88
C MET A 596 -6.93 38.91 19.39
N ARG A 597 -7.96 39.27 18.63
CA ARG A 597 -8.95 40.31 19.01
C ARG A 597 -10.22 39.71 19.59
N GLY A 598 -10.41 38.42 19.54
CA GLY A 598 -11.57 37.64 20.01
C GLY A 598 -11.67 36.30 19.25
N ASP A 599 -12.60 35.48 19.65
CA ASP A 599 -12.89 34.25 18.90
C ASP A 599 -13.21 34.59 17.45
N TYR A 600 -12.67 33.80 16.50
CA TYR A 600 -12.80 34.05 15.07
C TYR A 600 -13.06 32.76 14.29
N ASP A 601 -14.14 32.75 13.54
CA ASP A 601 -14.50 31.69 12.61
C ASP A 601 -14.24 32.17 11.18
N VAL A 602 -13.48 31.41 10.41
CA VAL A 602 -13.22 31.72 8.99
C VAL A 602 -14.49 31.47 8.18
N GLU A 603 -14.97 32.51 7.48
CA GLU A 603 -16.14 32.43 6.63
C GLU A 603 -15.77 31.88 5.25
N HIS A 604 -16.59 30.96 4.71
CA HIS A 604 -16.41 30.36 3.38
C HIS A 604 -17.55 30.74 2.45
N THR A 605 -17.19 31.15 1.25
CA THR A 605 -18.14 31.48 0.17
C THR A 605 -18.43 30.25 -0.72
N THR A 606 -19.46 30.34 -1.55
CA THR A 606 -19.72 29.31 -2.58
C THR A 606 -18.52 29.09 -3.50
N GLN A 607 -17.79 30.18 -3.83
CA GLN A 607 -16.60 30.11 -4.68
C GLN A 607 -15.47 29.32 -4.02
N ASP A 608 -15.31 29.42 -2.69
CA ASP A 608 -14.29 28.64 -1.95
C ASP A 608 -14.60 27.13 -2.04
N TYR A 609 -15.87 26.73 -1.90
CA TYR A 609 -16.29 25.34 -2.08
C TYR A 609 -16.11 24.84 -3.51
N ASP A 610 -16.33 25.66 -4.53
CA ASP A 610 -16.09 25.28 -5.93
C ASP A 610 -14.59 25.13 -6.22
N ASN A 611 -13.74 26.01 -5.67
CA ASN A 611 -12.28 25.92 -5.75
C ASN A 611 -11.77 24.65 -5.08
N ILE A 612 -12.33 24.30 -3.91
CA ILE A 612 -12.02 23.04 -3.22
C ILE A 612 -12.36 21.85 -4.12
N GLU A 613 -13.57 21.82 -4.73
CA GLU A 613 -13.96 20.71 -5.63
C GLU A 613 -12.99 20.55 -6.80
N GLU A 614 -12.59 21.64 -7.45
CA GLU A 614 -11.63 21.59 -8.56
C GLU A 614 -10.27 21.03 -8.13
N THR A 615 -9.87 21.32 -6.91
CA THR A 615 -8.57 20.91 -6.36
C THR A 615 -8.57 19.45 -5.89
N ILE A 616 -9.67 18.98 -5.27
CA ILE A 616 -9.72 17.62 -4.70
C ILE A 616 -10.06 16.55 -5.74
N ALA A 617 -10.73 16.91 -6.86
CA ALA A 617 -11.19 15.93 -7.82
C ALA A 617 -10.08 15.52 -8.80
N TYR A 618 -9.96 14.20 -9.04
CA TYR A 618 -9.06 13.69 -10.06
C TYR A 618 -9.81 12.78 -11.05
N LYS A 619 -9.33 12.79 -12.30
CA LYS A 619 -9.93 12.07 -13.43
C LYS A 619 -9.49 10.60 -13.43
N PRO A 620 -10.24 9.71 -14.12
CA PRO A 620 -9.78 8.36 -14.41
C PRO A 620 -8.45 8.36 -15.16
N GLU A 621 -7.57 7.42 -14.78
CA GLU A 621 -6.37 7.07 -15.53
C GLU A 621 -6.74 6.01 -16.55
N GLU A 622 -6.17 6.09 -17.75
CA GLU A 622 -6.44 5.15 -18.85
C GLU A 622 -5.15 4.67 -19.47
N SER A 623 -5.11 3.39 -19.82
CA SER A 623 -3.98 2.81 -20.55
C SER A 623 -4.40 2.00 -21.76
N TRP A 624 -3.55 2.03 -22.79
CA TRP A 624 -3.59 1.12 -23.93
C TRP A 624 -2.35 0.25 -23.92
N ASN A 625 -2.53 -1.06 -23.99
CA ASN A 625 -1.47 -2.04 -24.05
C ASN A 625 -1.43 -2.68 -25.43
N TYR A 626 -0.24 -2.72 -26.03
CA TYR A 626 0.10 -3.43 -27.25
C TYR A 626 1.13 -4.47 -26.89
N GLU A 627 0.82 -5.73 -27.13
CA GLU A 627 1.65 -6.85 -26.68
C GLU A 627 1.77 -7.93 -27.74
N VAL A 628 2.98 -8.49 -27.86
CA VAL A 628 3.25 -9.70 -28.62
C VAL A 628 3.99 -10.67 -27.70
N GLY A 629 3.55 -11.92 -27.66
CA GLY A 629 4.18 -12.90 -26.78
C GLY A 629 4.06 -14.32 -27.30
N THR A 630 4.69 -15.23 -26.58
CA THR A 630 4.68 -16.65 -26.86
C THR A 630 4.71 -17.48 -25.59
N HIS A 631 4.05 -18.63 -25.63
CA HIS A 631 4.10 -19.69 -24.62
C HIS A 631 4.53 -20.97 -25.31
N LEU A 632 5.75 -21.43 -25.07
CA LEU A 632 6.29 -22.64 -25.71
C LEU A 632 6.59 -23.73 -24.70
N ASN A 633 6.29 -24.97 -25.10
CA ASN A 633 6.68 -26.20 -24.43
C ASN A 633 7.71 -26.89 -25.32
N LEU A 634 8.94 -26.93 -24.89
CA LEU A 634 10.07 -27.43 -25.64
C LEU A 634 10.58 -28.74 -25.02
N PHE A 635 11.21 -29.60 -25.83
CA PHE A 635 11.80 -30.86 -25.39
C PHE A 635 10.79 -31.75 -24.64
N ASP A 636 9.65 -32.06 -25.28
CA ASP A 636 8.57 -32.84 -24.70
C ASP A 636 8.07 -32.30 -23.35
N SER A 637 7.87 -30.97 -23.26
CA SER A 637 7.45 -30.26 -22.06
C SER A 637 8.45 -30.26 -20.89
N GLN A 638 9.71 -30.65 -21.15
CA GLN A 638 10.78 -30.51 -20.14
C GLN A 638 11.22 -29.06 -19.92
N LEU A 639 10.97 -28.16 -20.89
CA LEU A 639 11.27 -26.75 -20.81
C LEU A 639 10.07 -25.91 -21.23
N HIS A 640 9.60 -25.06 -20.34
CA HIS A 640 8.60 -24.03 -20.62
C HIS A 640 9.29 -22.69 -20.83
N PHE A 641 9.00 -22.05 -21.95
CA PHE A 641 9.50 -20.72 -22.30
C PHE A 641 8.34 -19.78 -22.57
N ASP A 642 8.23 -18.73 -21.76
CA ASP A 642 7.27 -17.65 -21.93
C ASP A 642 8.01 -16.35 -22.20
N LEU A 643 7.59 -15.60 -23.21
CA LEU A 643 8.12 -14.30 -23.58
C LEU A 643 6.98 -13.35 -23.91
N ALA A 644 7.03 -12.14 -23.42
CA ALA A 644 6.18 -11.04 -23.85
C ALA A 644 6.99 -9.76 -24.08
N ILE A 645 6.67 -9.05 -25.15
CA ILE A 645 7.17 -7.71 -25.45
C ILE A 645 5.95 -6.80 -25.44
N PHE A 646 6.01 -5.72 -24.70
CA PHE A 646 4.88 -4.82 -24.51
C PHE A 646 5.25 -3.35 -24.73
N TYR A 647 4.25 -2.58 -25.12
CA TYR A 647 4.24 -1.13 -25.11
C TYR A 647 2.91 -0.65 -24.55
N MET A 648 2.97 0.15 -23.50
CA MET A 648 1.80 0.72 -22.85
C MET A 648 1.84 2.24 -22.97
N GLN A 649 0.71 2.83 -23.31
CA GLN A 649 0.51 4.28 -23.34
C GLN A 649 -0.49 4.64 -22.25
N ILE A 650 -0.11 5.50 -21.33
CA ILE A 650 -0.90 5.91 -20.16
C ILE A 650 -1.29 7.38 -20.32
N ARG A 651 -2.54 7.72 -19.99
CA ARG A 651 -3.07 9.07 -19.99
C ARG A 651 -3.71 9.40 -18.66
N ASN A 652 -3.61 10.66 -18.24
CA ASN A 652 -4.08 11.13 -16.95
C ASN A 652 -3.53 10.28 -15.79
N GLN A 653 -2.25 9.92 -15.86
CA GLN A 653 -1.62 9.07 -14.84
C GLN A 653 -1.81 9.67 -13.45
N GLN A 654 -2.34 8.88 -12.53
CA GLN A 654 -2.59 9.31 -11.16
C GLN A 654 -1.34 9.13 -10.31
N LEU A 655 -0.73 10.24 -9.91
CA LEU A 655 0.47 10.27 -9.08
C LEU A 655 0.22 11.00 -7.77
N SER A 656 0.92 10.59 -6.71
CA SER A 656 0.91 11.28 -5.42
C SER A 656 2.12 12.19 -5.35
N GLN A 657 1.92 13.49 -5.39
CA GLN A 657 2.98 14.50 -5.23
C GLN A 657 2.81 15.30 -3.93
N MET A 658 3.86 16.01 -3.51
CA MET A 658 3.75 16.98 -2.42
C MET A 658 2.86 18.14 -2.85
N ILE A 659 2.03 18.65 -1.93
CA ILE A 659 1.22 19.85 -2.18
C ILE A 659 2.17 21.03 -2.31
N PRO A 660 2.05 21.83 -3.39
CA PRO A 660 2.86 23.04 -3.54
C PRO A 660 2.68 23.97 -2.33
N GLY A 661 3.79 24.39 -1.72
CA GLY A 661 3.79 25.24 -0.51
C GLY A 661 3.55 24.48 0.81
N SER A 662 3.18 23.22 0.79
CA SER A 662 3.10 22.38 2.00
C SER A 662 4.44 21.71 2.31
N ASN A 663 4.72 21.55 3.60
CA ASN A 663 5.91 20.87 4.08
C ASN A 663 5.68 19.36 4.31
N TYR A 664 4.45 18.87 4.27
CA TYR A 664 4.09 17.49 4.61
C TYR A 664 2.90 16.91 3.83
N GLY A 665 2.00 17.76 3.31
CA GLY A 665 0.80 17.32 2.60
C GLY A 665 1.11 16.67 1.25
N ARG A 666 0.30 15.70 0.88
CA ARG A 666 0.36 15.04 -0.44
C ARG A 666 -1.00 15.06 -1.11
N MET A 667 -1.00 15.32 -2.40
CA MET A 667 -2.22 15.30 -3.21
C MET A 667 -2.07 14.30 -4.36
N MET A 668 -3.20 13.79 -4.83
CA MET A 668 -3.26 13.04 -6.07
C MET A 668 -3.44 14.01 -7.24
N VAL A 669 -2.59 13.89 -8.22
CA VAL A 669 -2.69 14.65 -9.46
C VAL A 669 -2.80 13.73 -10.65
N ASN A 670 -3.38 14.22 -11.74
CA ASN A 670 -3.30 13.57 -13.03
C ASN A 670 -2.07 14.13 -13.79
N ALA A 671 -0.98 13.38 -13.84
CA ALA A 671 0.09 13.66 -14.79
C ALA A 671 -0.46 13.55 -16.23
N GLY A 672 0.09 14.29 -17.17
CA GLY A 672 -0.43 14.34 -18.54
C GLY A 672 -0.38 12.99 -19.23
N LYS A 673 0.80 12.52 -19.60
CA LYS A 673 1.02 11.25 -20.32
C LYS A 673 2.31 10.57 -19.87
N SER A 674 2.30 9.26 -19.95
CA SER A 674 3.50 8.46 -19.80
C SER A 674 3.44 7.23 -20.72
N HIS A 675 4.58 6.61 -20.92
CA HIS A 675 4.65 5.32 -21.59
C HIS A 675 5.47 4.34 -20.77
N SER A 676 5.19 3.06 -20.98
CA SER A 676 6.01 1.97 -20.46
C SER A 676 6.22 0.93 -21.55
N CYS A 677 7.45 0.57 -21.79
CA CYS A 677 7.78 -0.48 -22.75
C CYS A 677 8.81 -1.43 -22.16
N GLY A 678 8.78 -2.67 -22.60
CA GLY A 678 9.71 -3.66 -22.08
C GLY A 678 9.53 -5.05 -22.62
N LEU A 679 10.28 -5.95 -22.00
CA LEU A 679 10.20 -7.38 -22.25
C LEU A 679 10.13 -8.14 -20.92
N GLU A 680 9.46 -9.27 -20.95
CA GLU A 680 9.28 -10.18 -19.84
C GLU A 680 9.55 -11.59 -20.31
N THR A 681 10.36 -12.35 -19.59
CA THR A 681 10.61 -13.74 -19.91
C THR A 681 10.59 -14.62 -18.66
N THR A 682 10.10 -15.82 -18.84
CA THR A 682 10.12 -16.88 -17.82
C THR A 682 10.56 -18.17 -18.50
N LEU A 683 11.57 -18.81 -17.92
CA LEU A 683 12.03 -20.15 -18.27
C LEU A 683 11.81 -21.06 -17.07
N ARG A 684 11.25 -22.22 -17.26
CA ARG A 684 11.11 -23.26 -16.23
C ARG A 684 11.39 -24.61 -16.84
N GLY A 685 12.10 -25.45 -16.13
CA GLY A 685 12.45 -26.75 -16.68
C GLY A 685 12.79 -27.79 -15.63
N ARG A 686 12.83 -29.03 -16.07
CA ARG A 686 13.29 -30.19 -15.34
C ARG A 686 14.41 -30.87 -16.09
N PHE A 687 15.45 -31.24 -15.36
CA PHE A 687 16.60 -31.95 -15.91
C PHE A 687 17.00 -33.12 -15.00
N LEU A 688 17.95 -33.93 -15.47
CA LEU A 688 18.53 -35.04 -14.71
C LEU A 688 17.47 -36.03 -14.25
N ASP A 689 16.64 -36.54 -15.17
CA ASP A 689 15.55 -37.46 -14.88
C ASP A 689 14.61 -36.95 -13.76
N ASN A 690 14.24 -35.69 -13.83
CA ASN A 690 13.42 -34.94 -12.86
C ASN A 690 14.08 -34.72 -11.48
N ALA A 691 15.38 -34.91 -11.34
CA ALA A 691 16.07 -34.65 -10.10
C ALA A 691 16.38 -33.15 -9.88
N LEU A 692 16.33 -32.33 -10.93
CA LEU A 692 16.60 -30.89 -10.88
C LEU A 692 15.42 -30.09 -11.46
N ASP A 693 14.70 -29.40 -10.61
CA ASP A 693 13.74 -28.36 -10.98
C ASP A 693 14.44 -27.01 -11.00
N TRP A 694 14.24 -26.19 -12.04
CA TRP A 694 14.85 -24.87 -12.11
C TRP A 694 13.92 -23.86 -12.78
N GLY A 695 14.11 -22.61 -12.43
CA GLY A 695 13.37 -21.48 -13.02
C GLY A 695 14.22 -20.24 -13.11
N LEU A 696 14.00 -19.45 -14.17
CA LEU A 696 14.61 -18.15 -14.41
C LEU A 696 13.52 -17.18 -14.85
N THR A 697 13.48 -16.02 -14.22
CA THR A 697 12.64 -14.91 -14.67
C THR A 697 13.47 -13.67 -14.89
N TYR A 698 13.12 -12.89 -15.91
CA TYR A 698 13.74 -11.60 -16.15
C TYR A 698 12.75 -10.65 -16.80
N SER A 699 12.81 -9.38 -16.40
CA SER A 699 12.15 -8.32 -17.13
C SER A 699 13.01 -7.06 -17.24
N PHE A 700 12.80 -6.37 -18.34
CA PHE A 700 13.23 -5.01 -18.53
C PHE A 700 12.00 -4.12 -18.72
N THR A 701 11.91 -3.03 -17.95
CA THR A 701 10.79 -2.07 -17.99
C THR A 701 11.35 -0.65 -18.08
N ASN A 702 11.01 0.04 -19.15
CA ASN A 702 11.33 1.45 -19.36
C ASN A 702 10.03 2.26 -19.29
N ALA A 703 9.73 2.79 -18.10
CA ALA A 703 8.55 3.61 -17.84
C ALA A 703 8.98 5.07 -17.63
N LYS A 704 8.47 5.98 -18.47
CA LYS A 704 8.84 7.40 -18.46
C LYS A 704 7.63 8.31 -18.67
N PHE A 705 7.75 9.52 -18.17
CA PHE A 705 6.79 10.60 -18.44
C PHE A 705 7.04 11.17 -19.84
N ASP A 706 5.95 11.38 -20.60
CA ASP A 706 5.96 12.02 -21.92
C ASP A 706 5.48 13.48 -21.84
N ASP A 707 4.59 13.77 -20.87
CA ASP A 707 3.95 15.07 -20.71
C ASP A 707 3.57 15.22 -19.23
N TYR A 708 4.51 15.72 -18.44
CA TYR A 708 4.31 15.97 -17.02
C TYR A 708 5.06 17.23 -16.59
N GLU A 709 4.32 18.33 -16.61
CA GLU A 709 4.76 19.60 -16.06
C GLU A 709 3.94 19.94 -14.82
N THR A 710 4.56 20.43 -13.80
CA THR A 710 3.90 20.84 -12.55
C THR A 710 4.51 22.13 -12.02
N LEU A 711 3.66 22.95 -11.40
CA LEU A 711 4.11 24.10 -10.64
C LEU A 711 4.49 23.62 -9.24
N ASN A 712 5.76 23.73 -8.92
CA ASN A 712 6.24 23.53 -7.56
C ASN A 712 6.62 24.89 -6.98
N LEU A 713 6.02 25.22 -5.86
CA LEU A 713 6.58 26.27 -5.00
C LEU A 713 7.89 25.73 -4.43
N THR A 714 9.02 26.27 -4.88
CA THR A 714 10.27 26.04 -4.14
C THR A 714 10.12 26.81 -2.85
N GLY A 715 9.82 26.08 -1.76
CA GLY A 715 9.75 26.71 -0.45
C GLY A 715 11.00 27.58 -0.20
N TRP A 716 10.79 28.81 0.29
CA TRP A 716 11.81 29.59 0.96
C TRP A 716 12.84 30.34 0.10
N THR A 717 12.62 30.57 -1.19
CA THR A 717 13.40 31.59 -1.90
C THR A 717 12.53 32.83 -2.08
N PRO A 718 12.68 33.89 -1.24
CA PRO A 718 12.01 35.17 -1.46
C PRO A 718 12.36 35.70 -2.85
N LYS A 719 11.40 36.28 -3.56
CA LYS A 719 11.66 36.94 -4.85
C LYS A 719 12.62 38.12 -4.73
N GLY A 720 12.82 38.65 -3.51
CA GLY A 720 13.73 39.70 -3.19
C GLY A 720 13.79 39.99 -1.69
N PRO A 721 14.67 40.84 -1.23
CA PRO A 721 14.88 41.09 0.20
C PRO A 721 13.69 41.70 0.95
N ASN A 722 12.64 42.15 0.26
CA ASN A 722 11.40 42.69 0.82
C ASN A 722 10.13 42.04 0.24
N ASP A 723 10.25 40.91 -0.41
CA ASP A 723 9.13 40.23 -1.06
C ASP A 723 9.02 38.80 -0.48
N ASP A 724 8.07 38.62 0.43
CA ASP A 724 7.78 37.34 1.08
C ASP A 724 7.03 36.34 0.17
N SER A 725 6.77 36.73 -1.09
CA SER A 725 6.15 35.84 -2.06
C SER A 725 7.17 34.82 -2.59
N TYR A 726 6.75 33.56 -2.67
CA TYR A 726 7.59 32.46 -3.15
C TYR A 726 7.75 32.47 -4.66
N LEU A 727 8.89 32.01 -5.15
CA LEU A 727 9.10 31.73 -6.56
C LEU A 727 8.33 30.46 -6.94
N GLU A 728 7.34 30.60 -7.81
CA GLU A 728 6.78 29.46 -8.54
C GLU A 728 7.81 28.97 -9.56
N VAL A 729 8.32 27.76 -9.37
CA VAL A 729 9.21 27.14 -10.35
C VAL A 729 8.42 26.07 -11.08
N GLN A 730 8.20 26.29 -12.37
CA GLN A 730 7.70 25.23 -13.23
C GLN A 730 8.76 24.11 -13.29
N ARG A 731 8.37 22.90 -12.93
CA ARG A 731 9.21 21.72 -13.06
C ARG A 731 8.70 20.86 -14.19
N ASP A 732 9.65 20.55 -15.08
CA ASP A 732 9.46 19.63 -16.20
C ASP A 732 10.02 18.27 -15.81
N TYR A 733 9.15 17.27 -15.77
CA TYR A 733 9.51 15.88 -15.49
C TYR A 733 9.49 15.01 -16.76
N ASN A 734 9.38 15.60 -17.94
CA ASN A 734 9.44 14.89 -19.21
C ASN A 734 10.75 14.08 -19.30
N ASP A 735 10.67 12.90 -19.89
CA ASP A 735 11.76 11.92 -19.98
C ASP A 735 12.29 11.36 -18.64
N LYS A 736 11.74 11.77 -17.48
CA LYS A 736 12.07 11.17 -16.19
C LYS A 736 11.37 9.82 -16.04
N TYR A 737 12.04 8.92 -15.30
CA TYR A 737 11.48 7.61 -14.98
C TYR A 737 10.34 7.73 -13.98
N VAL A 738 9.31 6.92 -14.16
CA VAL A 738 8.19 6.78 -13.21
C VAL A 738 8.74 6.21 -11.90
N PRO A 739 8.46 6.83 -10.75
CA PRO A 739 8.94 6.36 -9.44
C PRO A 739 8.42 4.96 -9.08
N PHE A 740 9.17 4.23 -8.24
CA PHE A 740 8.87 2.89 -7.73
C PHE A 740 8.88 1.77 -8.77
N VAL A 741 9.30 2.07 -9.99
CA VAL A 741 9.42 1.10 -11.09
C VAL A 741 10.88 0.74 -11.31
N PRO A 742 11.32 -0.47 -10.93
CA PRO A 742 12.67 -0.93 -11.25
C PRO A 742 12.83 -1.17 -12.75
N GLN A 743 13.95 -0.76 -13.29
CA GLN A 743 14.26 -0.98 -14.73
C GLN A 743 14.45 -2.46 -15.04
N HIS A 744 14.93 -3.24 -14.08
CA HIS A 744 15.15 -4.67 -14.21
C HIS A 744 14.57 -5.41 -13.03
N THR A 745 13.89 -6.52 -13.28
CA THR A 745 13.59 -7.50 -12.25
C THR A 745 14.11 -8.85 -12.69
N PHE A 746 14.68 -9.63 -11.78
CA PHE A 746 15.18 -10.95 -12.12
C PHE A 746 15.08 -11.88 -10.92
N SER A 747 14.81 -13.15 -11.21
CA SER A 747 14.94 -14.23 -10.24
C SER A 747 15.44 -15.50 -10.90
N ALA A 748 16.15 -16.30 -10.12
CA ALA A 748 16.54 -17.65 -10.49
C ALA A 748 16.30 -18.58 -9.31
N MET A 749 15.85 -19.80 -9.58
CA MET A 749 15.67 -20.83 -8.56
C MET A 749 16.13 -22.18 -9.10
N ALA A 750 16.60 -23.04 -8.19
CA ALA A 750 16.94 -24.41 -8.49
C ALA A 750 16.69 -25.28 -7.25
N ASP A 751 16.02 -26.42 -7.45
CA ASP A 751 15.74 -27.43 -6.44
C ASP A 751 16.30 -28.78 -6.90
N TYR A 752 17.19 -29.34 -6.13
CA TYR A 752 17.80 -30.64 -6.41
C TYR A 752 17.28 -31.69 -5.46
N HIS A 753 16.68 -32.74 -6.00
CA HIS A 753 16.05 -33.83 -5.30
C HIS A 753 17.00 -35.03 -5.19
N ILE A 754 17.32 -35.48 -3.99
CA ILE A 754 18.21 -36.61 -3.67
C ILE A 754 17.46 -37.60 -2.76
N GLY A 755 16.73 -38.52 -3.33
CA GLY A 755 15.87 -39.40 -2.57
C GLY A 755 14.82 -38.63 -1.77
N ARG A 756 14.92 -38.61 -0.44
CA ARG A 756 14.02 -37.85 0.46
C ARG A 756 14.52 -36.45 0.81
N PHE A 757 15.68 -36.08 0.32
CA PHE A 757 16.21 -34.70 0.52
C PHE A 757 15.90 -33.85 -0.70
N THR A 758 15.55 -32.59 -0.44
CA THR A 758 15.53 -31.54 -1.44
C THR A 758 16.39 -30.38 -0.96
N ILE A 759 17.34 -29.96 -1.78
CA ILE A 759 18.17 -28.78 -1.52
C ILE A 759 17.80 -27.74 -2.55
N GLY A 760 17.29 -26.59 -2.08
CA GLY A 760 16.86 -25.50 -2.92
C GLY A 760 17.68 -24.24 -2.68
N ALA A 761 17.90 -23.47 -3.77
CA ALA A 761 18.47 -22.14 -3.71
C ALA A 761 17.70 -21.20 -4.64
N ASN A 762 17.57 -19.94 -4.24
CA ASN A 762 16.97 -18.93 -5.08
C ASN A 762 17.70 -17.60 -4.94
N VAL A 763 17.71 -16.84 -6.02
CA VAL A 763 18.22 -15.47 -6.08
C VAL A 763 17.11 -14.61 -6.66
N ALA A 764 16.84 -13.48 -6.03
CA ALA A 764 15.92 -12.47 -6.56
C ALA A 764 16.53 -11.08 -6.42
N GLY A 765 16.32 -10.22 -7.41
CA GLY A 765 16.88 -8.88 -7.38
C GLY A 765 16.12 -7.87 -8.22
N LEU A 766 16.31 -6.61 -7.85
CA LEU A 766 15.72 -5.46 -8.52
C LEU A 766 16.83 -4.53 -9.02
N GLY A 767 16.65 -4.01 -10.22
CA GLY A 767 17.50 -2.98 -10.80
C GLY A 767 17.32 -1.63 -10.13
N LYS A 768 17.94 -0.62 -10.71
CA LYS A 768 17.81 0.76 -10.22
C LYS A 768 16.33 1.18 -10.18
N THR A 769 15.91 1.73 -9.03
CA THR A 769 14.56 2.21 -8.79
C THR A 769 14.61 3.63 -8.26
N TRP A 770 13.94 4.56 -8.92
CA TRP A 770 13.82 5.94 -8.48
C TRP A 770 12.70 6.11 -7.46
N TRP A 771 12.89 6.99 -6.47
CA TRP A 771 11.94 7.22 -5.41
C TRP A 771 11.08 8.48 -5.57
N ASP A 772 11.50 9.38 -6.46
CA ASP A 772 10.84 10.65 -6.73
C ASP A 772 10.70 10.91 -8.25
N GLU A 773 9.77 11.80 -8.60
CA GLU A 773 9.46 12.17 -9.99
C GLU A 773 10.63 12.89 -10.68
N ALA A 774 11.43 13.65 -9.92
CA ALA A 774 12.61 14.35 -10.41
C ALA A 774 13.80 13.42 -10.69
N ASN A 775 13.71 12.16 -10.24
CA ASN A 775 14.80 11.17 -10.30
C ASN A 775 16.08 11.63 -9.57
N THR A 776 15.93 12.22 -8.40
CA THR A 776 17.06 12.75 -7.61
C THR A 776 17.74 11.68 -6.78
N TYR A 777 16.97 10.76 -6.19
CA TYR A 777 17.50 9.70 -5.35
C TYR A 777 16.87 8.34 -5.69
N SER A 778 17.64 7.27 -5.50
CA SER A 778 17.26 5.94 -5.98
C SER A 778 17.83 4.83 -5.12
N GLN A 779 17.21 3.65 -5.18
CA GLN A 779 17.83 2.39 -4.80
C GLN A 779 18.71 1.89 -5.94
N LYS A 780 19.96 1.54 -5.65
CA LYS A 780 20.87 0.88 -6.60
C LYS A 780 20.42 -0.57 -6.82
N LEU A 781 20.89 -1.20 -7.90
CA LEU A 781 20.66 -2.63 -8.14
C LEU A 781 21.12 -3.45 -6.93
N TYR A 782 20.29 -4.40 -6.53
CA TYR A 782 20.61 -5.38 -5.48
C TYR A 782 20.04 -6.75 -5.81
N ALA A 783 20.61 -7.78 -5.16
CA ALA A 783 20.07 -9.13 -5.18
C ALA A 783 20.21 -9.77 -3.80
N THR A 784 19.30 -10.68 -3.49
CA THR A 784 19.30 -11.48 -2.26
C THR A 784 19.36 -12.95 -2.60
N LEU A 785 20.09 -13.74 -1.79
CA LEU A 785 20.18 -15.18 -1.89
C LEU A 785 19.32 -15.82 -0.81
N GLY A 786 18.45 -16.75 -1.19
CA GLY A 786 17.77 -17.67 -0.30
C GLY A 786 18.23 -19.10 -0.51
N ALA A 787 18.10 -19.94 0.50
CA ALA A 787 18.33 -21.36 0.38
C ALA A 787 17.43 -22.14 1.36
N ARG A 788 17.19 -23.41 1.05
CA ARG A 788 16.46 -24.33 1.91
C ARG A 788 17.00 -25.75 1.79
N ALA A 789 16.75 -26.54 2.83
CA ALA A 789 17.01 -27.96 2.83
C ALA A 789 15.81 -28.67 3.48
N ASP A 790 15.16 -29.53 2.74
CA ASP A 790 13.98 -30.28 3.17
C ASP A 790 14.32 -31.75 3.33
N TYR A 791 13.71 -32.35 4.33
CA TYR A 791 13.71 -33.82 4.46
C TYR A 791 12.29 -34.31 4.58
N ASP A 792 11.90 -35.21 3.67
CA ASP A 792 10.58 -35.80 3.57
C ASP A 792 10.50 -37.14 4.28
N PHE A 793 9.74 -37.21 5.39
CA PHE A 793 9.43 -38.43 6.12
C PHE A 793 8.14 -39.13 5.61
N GLY A 794 7.49 -38.57 4.60
CA GLY A 794 6.17 -38.96 4.07
C GLY A 794 5.09 -38.02 4.59
N PRO A 795 4.45 -38.31 5.74
CA PRO A 795 3.43 -37.39 6.28
C PRO A 795 4.01 -36.09 6.90
N VAL A 796 5.32 -36.03 7.11
CA VAL A 796 6.00 -34.88 7.74
C VAL A 796 7.17 -34.43 6.87
N ILE A 797 7.21 -33.15 6.54
CA ILE A 797 8.36 -32.50 5.88
C ILE A 797 8.96 -31.50 6.85
N ILE A 798 10.27 -31.61 7.08
CA ILE A 798 11.05 -30.68 7.89
C ILE A 798 11.89 -29.84 6.95
N SER A 799 11.77 -28.52 7.04
CA SER A 799 12.45 -27.53 6.18
C SER A 799 13.31 -26.59 6.99
N LEU A 800 14.60 -26.58 6.75
CA LEU A 800 15.52 -25.52 7.17
C LEU A 800 15.58 -24.48 6.05
N TRP A 801 15.37 -23.21 6.36
CA TRP A 801 15.36 -22.15 5.35
C TRP A 801 16.18 -20.93 5.79
N GLY A 802 16.72 -20.23 4.81
CA GLY A 802 17.37 -18.94 4.98
C GLY A 802 16.99 -17.97 3.87
N ARG A 803 16.86 -16.69 4.21
CA ARG A 803 16.59 -15.58 3.30
C ARG A 803 17.65 -14.51 3.49
N ASN A 804 17.95 -13.80 2.41
CA ASN A 804 18.99 -12.78 2.41
C ASN A 804 20.30 -13.29 3.06
N LEU A 805 20.74 -14.49 2.68
CA LEU A 805 21.92 -15.16 3.22
C LEU A 805 23.21 -14.37 2.99
N THR A 806 23.21 -13.52 1.97
CA THR A 806 24.32 -12.60 1.65
C THR A 806 24.34 -11.37 2.56
N ALA A 807 23.35 -11.21 3.44
CA ALA A 807 23.17 -10.02 4.27
C ALA A 807 23.21 -8.71 3.46
N THR A 808 22.66 -8.76 2.23
CA THR A 808 22.60 -7.61 1.33
C THR A 808 21.78 -6.50 1.97
N LYS A 809 22.34 -5.30 2.06
CA LYS A 809 21.69 -4.10 2.57
C LYS A 809 21.05 -3.35 1.40
N TYR A 810 19.76 -3.07 1.51
CA TYR A 810 19.01 -2.26 0.55
C TYR A 810 17.82 -1.62 1.24
N ASN A 811 17.24 -0.61 0.61
CA ASN A 811 16.06 0.07 1.09
C ASN A 811 14.82 -0.43 0.32
N THR A 812 13.77 -0.74 1.06
CA THR A 812 12.48 -1.19 0.49
C THR A 812 11.63 -0.02 0.04
N PHE A 813 11.89 1.16 0.61
CA PHE A 813 11.20 2.41 0.34
C PHE A 813 12.04 3.59 0.83
N ALA A 814 11.92 4.73 0.14
CA ALA A 814 12.46 6.00 0.63
C ALA A 814 11.51 7.16 0.31
N VAL A 815 11.56 8.19 1.15
CA VAL A 815 10.67 9.36 1.09
C VAL A 815 11.42 10.59 1.59
N GLN A 816 11.02 11.76 1.12
CA GLN A 816 11.44 13.04 1.66
C GLN A 816 10.40 13.63 2.61
N SER A 817 10.84 14.38 3.61
CA SER A 817 10.02 15.20 4.49
C SER A 817 10.61 16.62 4.56
N SER A 818 9.75 17.62 4.57
CA SER A 818 10.13 19.03 4.72
C SER A 818 9.54 19.67 5.97
N ALA A 819 9.00 18.89 6.88
CA ALA A 819 8.30 19.37 8.09
C ALA A 819 9.17 20.29 8.98
N ALA A 820 10.49 20.10 8.98
CA ALA A 820 11.45 20.91 9.76
C ALA A 820 11.97 22.17 9.03
N GLY A 821 11.32 22.63 7.98
CA GLY A 821 11.75 23.81 7.21
C GLY A 821 12.91 23.56 6.25
N GLY A 822 13.24 22.31 5.97
CA GLY A 822 14.25 21.90 4.97
C GLY A 822 14.01 20.44 4.56
N THR A 823 14.42 20.08 3.35
CA THR A 823 14.23 18.72 2.85
C THR A 823 15.19 17.76 3.53
N ARG A 824 14.65 16.69 4.11
CA ARG A 824 15.38 15.54 4.65
C ARG A 824 14.91 14.27 3.98
N TYR A 825 15.76 13.25 3.98
CA TYR A 825 15.50 11.98 3.32
C TYR A 825 15.45 10.85 4.35
N PHE A 826 14.44 10.01 4.20
CA PHE A 826 14.18 8.89 5.10
C PHE A 826 13.99 7.62 4.29
N ALA A 827 14.48 6.49 4.80
CA ALA A 827 14.34 5.21 4.14
C ALA A 827 13.98 4.09 5.13
N GLN A 828 13.26 3.09 4.64
CA GLN A 828 13.03 1.85 5.33
C GLN A 828 14.03 0.81 4.85
N ARG A 829 14.87 0.32 5.75
CA ARG A 829 15.79 -0.78 5.50
C ARG A 829 15.02 -2.08 5.27
N ALA A 830 15.54 -2.92 4.39
CA ALA A 830 15.09 -4.29 4.25
C ALA A 830 15.48 -5.14 5.47
N ASN A 831 14.79 -6.26 5.65
CA ASN A 831 15.13 -7.21 6.69
C ASN A 831 16.55 -7.78 6.47
N PRO A 832 17.33 -7.95 7.53
CA PRO A 832 18.65 -8.56 7.44
C PRO A 832 18.55 -10.06 7.10
N LEU A 833 19.64 -10.79 7.25
CA LEU A 833 19.66 -12.23 7.15
C LEU A 833 18.59 -12.86 8.07
N GLN A 834 17.73 -13.70 7.49
CA GLN A 834 16.69 -14.45 8.17
C GLN A 834 16.93 -15.95 7.99
N PHE A 835 16.65 -16.72 9.02
CA PHE A 835 16.69 -18.19 8.97
C PHE A 835 15.69 -18.79 9.94
N GLY A 836 15.28 -20.00 9.65
CA GLY A 836 14.31 -20.69 10.50
C GLY A 836 14.10 -22.14 10.12
N LEU A 837 13.16 -22.74 10.82
CA LEU A 837 12.72 -24.12 10.69
C LEU A 837 11.21 -24.13 10.51
N ASP A 838 10.75 -24.86 9.51
CA ASP A 838 9.33 -25.19 9.33
C ASP A 838 9.13 -26.71 9.42
N VAL A 839 8.00 -27.10 9.99
CA VAL A 839 7.50 -28.47 9.99
C VAL A 839 6.13 -28.48 9.35
N ASN A 840 6.00 -29.17 8.21
CA ASN A 840 4.74 -29.36 7.50
C ASN A 840 4.28 -30.79 7.72
N ILE A 841 3.02 -30.95 8.14
CA ILE A 841 2.42 -32.25 8.45
C ILE A 841 1.14 -32.37 7.64
N HIS A 842 0.99 -33.50 6.96
CA HIS A 842 -0.24 -33.90 6.25
C HIS A 842 -0.77 -35.21 6.81
N LEU A 843 -2.03 -35.21 7.32
CA LEU A 843 -2.69 -36.35 7.99
C LEU A 843 -4.00 -36.73 7.28
#